data_f4d6f5ecd60ad61fe5e64b4afccf67bc
#
_entry.id   f4d6f5ecd60ad61fe5e64b4afccf67bc
#
_cell.length_a   1.000
_cell.length_b   1.000
_cell.length_c   1.000
_cell.angle_alpha   90.00
_cell.angle_beta   90.00
_cell.angle_gamma   90.00
#
_symmetry.space_group_name_H-M   'P 1'
#
loop_
_entity.id
_entity.type
_entity.pdbx_description
1 polymer ?
#
loop_
_entity_poly.entity_id
_entity_poly.type
_entity_poly.pdbx_seq_one_letter_code
_entity_poly.pdbx_strand_id
1 'polypeptide(L)'
;MPKMEITIKYSPEDFENKWYSYWMENGFFSSTPDERTPYTIVIPPPNVTGVLHMGHMLNNTIQDVLIRRARLMGLNACWVPGTDHASIATEAKVVARLKEQGIQKSDLSREEFLRHAWEWTHQYGGVILEQLKKLGCSCDWNRTKFTMDDDLYQSVIKVFVDLYNKGLIYRGYRMVNWDPEAKTTLSDEEVIYKEQNGKLFYLIYRVEDSEEYLTVATTRPETIFGDVAVCVNPNDERYKHLHGKKVIVPVVGRAVPIIQDEYVDMEFGTGALKITPAHDINDYEIGIKYQLPILDTFTDDGKLNEQGMHYQGKDRFEVRREIVKELEEKKLLAKTQDYTNNIGTSERTGAVVEQRPLDQWFLKMEELVKPALKAVLESEEIKLYPKRFDNTYRHWLENVRDWNISRQLWWGQQIPAYYYGTGKEDYVVAETKEKALALAKEKAHNPNLSLEDLRQDEDALDTWFSSWLWPMSVFNGVLDPDNKEFKYYYPTQDLVTGPDILFFWVARMIIAGYEFAGEKPFTNVYLTGLVRDKLRRKMSKSLGNSPNALKLIKDFGADGVRVGLLLSSSAGNDLLFDEALCQQGSAFANKIWNAFRLIKGWQVADIPQPDYAKESILWFKNKFQKTLGETEDDFSKYRISDALMKIYKLVWDDFCSWLLEMIKPAFGSPIDKETYREVISLFEENLKLLHPFMPFVTEEIWQQIAPRSTQEALIVASYPKEEAFDESLLHTFEFVQEIISGIRTIRKEKNITFKEEISLSVIDNEHLGNQWDSIIQKLGNISSISYTEKTIEGAISFRVKSNEYFIPILDKIDVAQEIEKLEKELSYAKGFLKSVRAKLSNEKFVNSAPAQVVENERKKEADALAKIETIQKSIENLR
;
A
#
# COMPACT_ATOMS: atom_id res chain seq x y z
N MET A 1 27.01 31.90 -17.58
CA MET A 1 27.34 30.81 -16.67
C MET A 1 28.47 30.01 -17.30
N PRO A 2 29.50 29.55 -16.54
CA PRO A 2 30.51 28.67 -17.11
C PRO A 2 29.83 27.44 -17.66
N LYS A 3 30.27 26.91 -18.84
CA LYS A 3 29.79 25.62 -19.36
C LYS A 3 30.08 24.57 -18.28
N MET A 4 29.08 24.12 -17.57
CA MET A 4 29.21 22.95 -16.69
C MET A 4 29.56 21.75 -17.58
N GLU A 5 30.69 21.10 -17.34
CA GLU A 5 31.05 19.86 -17.99
C GLU A 5 29.99 18.81 -17.62
N ILE A 6 29.27 18.30 -18.62
CA ILE A 6 28.27 17.26 -18.41
C ILE A 6 29.03 15.98 -18.04
N THR A 7 28.80 15.50 -16.81
CA THR A 7 29.46 14.29 -16.28
C THR A 7 29.16 13.04 -17.13
N ILE A 8 30.08 12.09 -17.15
CA ILE A 8 29.96 10.85 -17.95
C ILE A 8 28.80 9.98 -17.43
N LYS A 9 28.58 9.98 -16.11
CA LYS A 9 27.55 9.21 -15.42
C LYS A 9 26.69 10.16 -14.60
N TYR A 10 25.39 9.88 -14.53
CA TYR A 10 24.49 10.57 -13.61
C TYR A 10 24.85 10.24 -12.16
N SER A 11 25.02 11.26 -11.34
CA SER A 11 25.34 11.15 -9.90
C SER A 11 24.21 11.77 -9.10
N PRO A 12 23.29 10.98 -8.50
CA PRO A 12 22.18 11.52 -7.70
C PRO A 12 22.63 12.45 -6.57
N GLU A 13 23.71 12.13 -5.88
CA GLU A 13 24.24 12.92 -4.75
C GLU A 13 24.56 14.37 -5.13
N ASP A 14 24.95 14.64 -6.37
CA ASP A 14 25.30 15.97 -6.87
C ASP A 14 24.06 16.84 -7.13
N PHE A 15 22.90 16.24 -7.37
CA PHE A 15 21.73 16.93 -7.90
C PHE A 15 20.52 16.91 -6.96
N GLU A 16 20.32 15.86 -6.16
CA GLU A 16 19.09 15.70 -5.35
C GLU A 16 18.94 16.82 -4.31
N ASN A 17 19.96 17.12 -3.54
CA ASN A 17 19.90 18.22 -2.55
C ASN A 17 19.74 19.57 -3.23
N LYS A 18 20.43 19.80 -4.35
CA LYS A 18 20.35 21.04 -5.14
C LYS A 18 18.93 21.31 -5.60
N TRP A 19 18.26 20.33 -6.21
CA TRP A 19 16.94 20.54 -6.78
C TRP A 19 15.86 20.58 -5.69
N TYR A 20 16.02 19.80 -4.64
CA TYR A 20 15.08 19.86 -3.53
C TYR A 20 15.10 21.24 -2.85
N SER A 21 16.28 21.79 -2.58
CA SER A 21 16.43 23.16 -2.05
C SER A 21 15.86 24.21 -3.00
N TYR A 22 16.14 24.08 -4.30
CA TYR A 22 15.61 24.98 -5.32
C TYR A 22 14.08 25.02 -5.33
N TRP A 23 13.42 23.85 -5.28
CA TRP A 23 11.96 23.80 -5.24
C TRP A 23 11.39 24.40 -3.95
N MET A 24 12.04 24.15 -2.83
CA MET A 24 11.63 24.72 -1.53
C MET A 24 11.77 26.24 -1.50
N GLU A 25 12.93 26.78 -1.91
CA GLU A 25 13.25 28.20 -1.89
C GLU A 25 12.35 29.02 -2.81
N ASN A 26 11.91 28.43 -3.92
CA ASN A 26 10.99 29.07 -4.85
C ASN A 26 9.49 28.82 -4.55
N GLY A 27 9.17 28.09 -3.48
CA GLY A 27 7.80 27.87 -3.02
C GLY A 27 6.97 26.99 -3.94
N PHE A 28 7.58 26.14 -4.79
CA PHE A 28 6.84 25.32 -5.76
C PHE A 28 5.98 24.23 -5.14
N PHE A 29 6.18 23.93 -3.86
CA PHE A 29 5.36 22.95 -3.11
C PHE A 29 4.17 23.61 -2.40
N SER A 30 4.21 24.93 -2.19
CA SER A 30 3.21 25.66 -1.41
C SER A 30 1.93 25.87 -2.21
N SER A 31 0.82 25.82 -1.51
CA SER A 31 -0.52 26.04 -2.05
C SER A 31 -1.29 27.05 -1.21
N THR A 32 -1.96 27.98 -1.87
CA THR A 32 -2.93 28.92 -1.28
C THR A 32 -4.19 28.93 -2.12
N PRO A 33 -5.39 29.09 -1.52
CA PRO A 33 -6.65 29.17 -2.28
C PRO A 33 -6.62 30.26 -3.36
N ASP A 34 -6.86 29.87 -4.61
CA ASP A 34 -6.93 30.73 -5.80
C ASP A 34 -8.07 30.31 -6.75
N GLU A 35 -8.06 30.79 -8.00
CA GLU A 35 -9.11 30.50 -9.00
C GLU A 35 -8.97 29.10 -9.64
N ARG A 36 -7.86 28.40 -9.45
CA ARG A 36 -7.64 27.07 -10.01
C ARG A 36 -8.46 26.02 -9.26
N THR A 37 -8.77 24.92 -9.93
CA THR A 37 -9.38 23.77 -9.27
C THR A 37 -8.40 23.15 -8.27
N PRO A 38 -8.77 22.96 -7.00
CA PRO A 38 -7.90 22.32 -6.01
C PRO A 38 -7.71 20.83 -6.33
N TYR A 39 -6.53 20.34 -6.04
CA TYR A 39 -6.22 18.91 -5.95
C TYR A 39 -5.48 18.64 -4.64
N THR A 40 -6.18 18.08 -3.70
CA THR A 40 -5.70 17.94 -2.33
C THR A 40 -5.51 16.49 -1.92
N ILE A 41 -4.37 16.20 -1.33
CA ILE A 41 -4.10 14.93 -0.63
C ILE A 41 -3.67 15.27 0.79
N VAL A 42 -4.19 14.55 1.78
CA VAL A 42 -3.67 14.55 3.14
C VAL A 42 -2.89 13.28 3.36
N ILE A 43 -1.67 13.40 3.88
CA ILE A 43 -0.80 12.23 4.14
C ILE A 43 -1.46 11.32 5.18
N PRO A 44 -1.38 9.97 5.08
CA PRO A 44 -1.55 9.13 6.26
C PRO A 44 -0.44 9.46 7.26
N PRO A 45 -0.73 10.16 8.37
CA PRO A 45 0.32 10.69 9.23
C PRO A 45 1.10 9.55 9.89
N PRO A 46 2.42 9.40 9.61
CA PRO A 46 3.20 8.32 10.19
C PRO A 46 3.31 8.44 11.71
N ASN A 47 3.22 7.31 12.39
CA ASN A 47 3.43 7.23 13.84
C ASN A 47 4.85 7.62 14.23
N VAL A 48 5.02 8.48 15.24
CA VAL A 48 6.33 8.94 15.75
C VAL A 48 7.08 7.86 16.55
N THR A 49 7.02 6.61 16.07
CA THR A 49 7.62 5.43 16.71
C THR A 49 9.00 5.05 16.19
N GLY A 50 9.57 5.85 15.29
CA GLY A 50 10.91 5.66 14.71
C GLY A 50 10.95 5.97 13.20
N VAL A 51 11.95 5.43 12.47
CA VAL A 51 12.18 5.68 11.03
C VAL A 51 11.10 5.06 10.13
N LEU A 52 10.95 5.55 8.90
CA LEU A 52 10.04 4.99 7.90
C LEU A 52 10.52 3.63 7.40
N HIS A 53 9.60 2.76 7.04
CA HIS A 53 9.86 1.49 6.36
C HIS A 53 9.40 1.52 4.88
N MET A 54 9.69 0.47 4.10
CA MET A 54 9.43 0.45 2.66
C MET A 54 7.95 0.64 2.29
N GLY A 55 7.00 0.26 3.15
CA GLY A 55 5.58 0.54 2.95
C GLY A 55 5.26 2.04 2.93
N HIS A 56 5.86 2.82 3.82
CA HIS A 56 5.74 4.27 3.80
C HIS A 56 6.38 4.87 2.55
N MET A 57 7.55 4.33 2.13
CA MET A 57 8.23 4.79 0.90
C MET A 57 7.33 4.60 -0.33
N LEU A 58 6.71 3.42 -0.48
CA LEU A 58 5.76 3.15 -1.56
C LEU A 58 4.56 4.09 -1.52
N ASN A 59 3.91 4.19 -0.36
CA ASN A 59 2.71 5.00 -0.17
C ASN A 59 2.96 6.48 -0.53
N ASN A 60 4.04 7.06 -0.02
CA ASN A 60 4.35 8.47 -0.27
C ASN A 60 4.88 8.71 -1.70
N THR A 61 5.52 7.74 -2.33
CA THR A 61 5.89 7.83 -3.75
C THR A 61 4.64 7.91 -4.63
N ILE A 62 3.61 7.11 -4.36
CA ILE A 62 2.34 7.14 -5.11
C ILE A 62 1.66 8.50 -4.95
N GLN A 63 1.57 9.02 -3.72
CA GLN A 63 1.00 10.35 -3.46
C GLN A 63 1.75 11.44 -4.22
N ASP A 64 3.09 11.42 -4.18
CA ASP A 64 3.91 12.42 -4.87
C ASP A 64 3.75 12.37 -6.39
N VAL A 65 3.60 11.18 -6.99
CA VAL A 65 3.29 11.01 -8.42
C VAL A 65 1.98 11.72 -8.77
N LEU A 66 0.92 11.49 -7.99
CA LEU A 66 -0.39 12.12 -8.22
C LEU A 66 -0.33 13.64 -8.05
N ILE A 67 0.32 14.13 -7.00
CA ILE A 67 0.49 15.56 -6.70
C ILE A 67 1.32 16.27 -7.78
N ARG A 68 2.46 15.68 -8.20
CA ARG A 68 3.29 16.28 -9.24
C ARG A 68 2.57 16.32 -10.60
N ARG A 69 1.85 15.23 -10.93
CA ARG A 69 1.02 15.20 -12.12
C ARG A 69 -0.08 16.28 -12.08
N ALA A 70 -0.82 16.39 -10.98
CA ALA A 70 -1.85 17.42 -10.79
C ALA A 70 -1.28 18.84 -10.97
N ARG A 71 -0.08 19.09 -10.43
CA ARG A 71 0.60 20.38 -10.56
C ARG A 71 0.97 20.69 -12.01
N LEU A 72 1.50 19.72 -12.75
CA LEU A 72 1.78 19.84 -14.20
C LEU A 72 0.50 20.07 -15.02
N MET A 73 -0.63 19.49 -14.60
CA MET A 73 -1.94 19.71 -15.23
C MET A 73 -2.54 21.12 -14.93
N GLY A 74 -1.84 21.94 -14.16
CA GLY A 74 -2.27 23.30 -13.81
C GLY A 74 -3.27 23.38 -12.67
N LEU A 75 -3.55 22.28 -11.96
CA LEU A 75 -4.38 22.28 -10.76
C LEU A 75 -3.66 22.95 -9.58
N ASN A 76 -4.41 23.45 -8.61
CA ASN A 76 -3.85 23.94 -7.36
C ASN A 76 -3.58 22.74 -6.43
N ALA A 77 -2.39 22.14 -6.56
CA ALA A 77 -2.03 20.94 -5.86
C ALA A 77 -1.55 21.23 -4.42
N CYS A 78 -2.29 20.70 -3.45
CA CYS A 78 -2.01 20.82 -2.02
C CYS A 78 -1.79 19.44 -1.41
N TRP A 79 -0.58 19.16 -0.94
CA TRP A 79 -0.27 17.92 -0.23
C TRP A 79 0.14 18.24 1.21
N VAL A 80 -0.76 17.93 2.16
CA VAL A 80 -0.58 18.25 3.58
C VAL A 80 0.22 17.16 4.28
N PRO A 81 1.44 17.44 4.77
CA PRO A 81 2.23 16.50 5.56
C PRO A 81 1.84 16.54 7.04
N GLY A 82 2.20 15.49 7.78
CA GLY A 82 2.07 15.48 9.22
C GLY A 82 2.51 14.18 9.85
N THR A 83 2.36 14.09 11.17
CA THR A 83 2.70 12.91 11.97
C THR A 83 1.62 12.64 13.02
N ASP A 84 1.49 11.38 13.44
CA ASP A 84 0.54 10.92 14.45
C ASP A 84 1.26 10.65 15.78
N HIS A 85 0.66 11.08 16.88
CA HIS A 85 1.17 10.84 18.24
C HIS A 85 1.11 9.36 18.65
N ALA A 86 0.26 8.57 18.01
CA ALA A 86 0.17 7.12 18.10
C ALA A 86 0.01 6.56 19.53
N SER A 87 -0.62 7.31 20.42
CA SER A 87 -1.00 6.93 21.80
C SER A 87 -0.20 5.76 22.39
N ILE A 88 -0.78 4.56 22.45
CA ILE A 88 -0.19 3.35 23.04
C ILE A 88 1.17 2.97 22.44
N ALA A 89 1.33 3.12 21.10
CA ALA A 89 2.56 2.69 20.44
C ALA A 89 3.76 3.60 20.80
N THR A 90 3.53 4.89 20.93
CA THR A 90 4.57 5.86 21.36
C THR A 90 4.82 5.74 22.86
N GLU A 91 3.78 5.64 23.68
CA GLU A 91 3.95 5.46 25.13
C GLU A 91 4.77 4.20 25.44
N ALA A 92 4.51 3.08 24.78
CA ALA A 92 5.28 1.84 24.94
C ALA A 92 6.78 2.05 24.62
N LYS A 93 7.10 2.86 23.58
CA LYS A 93 8.49 3.18 23.23
C LYS A 93 9.17 4.07 24.28
N VAL A 94 8.45 5.06 24.80
CA VAL A 94 8.95 5.95 25.87
C VAL A 94 9.20 5.14 27.15
N VAL A 95 8.26 4.27 27.54
CA VAL A 95 8.40 3.37 28.72
C VAL A 95 9.61 2.44 28.56
N ALA A 96 9.81 1.85 27.37
CA ALA A 96 10.96 0.98 27.10
C ALA A 96 12.28 1.77 27.24
N ARG A 97 12.37 2.99 26.68
CA ARG A 97 13.54 3.86 26.80
C ARG A 97 13.84 4.25 28.27
N LEU A 98 12.79 4.59 29.03
CA LEU A 98 12.93 4.92 30.45
C LEU A 98 13.44 3.71 31.25
N LYS A 99 12.92 2.52 30.96
CA LYS A 99 13.36 1.26 31.61
C LYS A 99 14.84 0.96 31.35
N GLU A 100 15.32 1.22 30.12
CA GLU A 100 16.77 1.12 29.80
C GLU A 100 17.62 2.08 30.64
N GLN A 101 17.06 3.20 31.06
CA GLN A 101 17.68 4.20 31.93
C GLN A 101 17.49 3.90 33.43
N GLY A 102 16.81 2.79 33.77
CA GLY A 102 16.51 2.39 35.15
C GLY A 102 15.33 3.13 35.80
N ILE A 103 14.51 3.83 35.01
CA ILE A 103 13.36 4.60 35.47
C ILE A 103 12.08 3.82 35.20
N GLN A 104 11.21 3.65 36.21
CA GLN A 104 9.89 3.06 36.03
C GLN A 104 8.84 4.18 35.80
N LYS A 105 7.82 3.93 34.96
CA LYS A 105 6.72 4.89 34.78
C LYS A 105 6.03 5.24 36.10
N SER A 106 5.89 4.27 37.00
CA SER A 106 5.30 4.45 38.33
C SER A 106 6.06 5.42 39.25
N ASP A 107 7.32 5.71 38.94
CA ASP A 107 8.16 6.60 39.74
C ASP A 107 8.02 8.07 39.29
N LEU A 108 7.28 8.32 38.21
CA LEU A 108 7.08 9.62 37.61
C LEU A 108 5.67 10.15 37.84
N SER A 109 5.55 11.48 37.93
CA SER A 109 4.26 12.16 37.73
C SER A 109 3.86 12.14 36.25
N ARG A 110 2.59 12.38 35.95
CA ARG A 110 2.08 12.54 34.57
C ARG A 110 2.87 13.62 33.79
N GLU A 111 3.13 14.75 34.40
CA GLU A 111 3.90 15.86 33.79
C GLU A 111 5.32 15.45 33.43
N GLU A 112 6.01 14.76 34.32
CA GLU A 112 7.37 14.28 34.08
C GLU A 112 7.40 13.27 32.95
N PHE A 113 6.45 12.34 32.92
CA PHE A 113 6.33 11.38 31.84
C PHE A 113 6.04 12.07 30.48
N LEU A 114 5.10 13.03 30.45
CA LEU A 114 4.75 13.77 29.24
C LEU A 114 5.95 14.54 28.68
N ARG A 115 6.83 15.08 29.55
CA ARG A 115 8.07 15.72 29.09
C ARG A 115 8.95 14.73 28.30
N HIS A 116 9.13 13.50 28.80
CA HIS A 116 9.87 12.45 28.07
C HIS A 116 9.20 12.05 26.77
N ALA A 117 7.85 12.01 26.74
CA ALA A 117 7.10 11.71 25.53
C ALA A 117 7.25 12.81 24.46
N TRP A 118 7.25 14.10 24.87
CA TRP A 118 7.52 15.21 23.97
C TRP A 118 8.95 15.22 23.43
N GLU A 119 9.96 14.92 24.28
CA GLU A 119 11.36 14.77 23.84
C GLU A 119 11.50 13.68 22.77
N TRP A 120 10.84 12.52 22.98
CA TRP A 120 10.78 11.44 22.00
C TRP A 120 10.17 11.92 20.67
N THR A 121 9.03 12.59 20.74
CA THR A 121 8.28 13.06 19.58
C THR A 121 9.08 14.07 18.76
N HIS A 122 9.72 15.04 19.39
CA HIS A 122 10.58 16.01 18.72
C HIS A 122 11.77 15.34 18.02
N GLN A 123 12.36 14.32 18.64
CA GLN A 123 13.49 13.59 18.05
C GLN A 123 13.07 12.81 16.81
N TYR A 124 12.00 12.02 16.88
CA TYR A 124 11.62 11.10 15.80
C TYR A 124 10.70 11.71 14.75
N GLY A 125 9.88 12.68 15.10
CA GLY A 125 9.04 13.42 14.14
C GLY A 125 9.90 14.12 13.07
N GLY A 126 10.99 14.78 13.49
CA GLY A 126 11.93 15.41 12.57
C GLY A 126 12.62 14.44 11.62
N VAL A 127 13.03 13.26 12.12
CA VAL A 127 13.65 12.20 11.27
C VAL A 127 12.71 11.71 10.19
N ILE A 128 11.43 11.50 10.52
CA ILE A 128 10.40 11.04 9.56
C ILE A 128 10.25 12.04 8.42
N LEU A 129 10.09 13.33 8.73
CA LEU A 129 9.92 14.38 7.73
C LEU A 129 11.16 14.53 6.84
N GLU A 130 12.36 14.42 7.40
CA GLU A 130 13.60 14.45 6.61
C GLU A 130 13.73 13.24 5.67
N GLN A 131 13.28 12.06 6.08
CA GLN A 131 13.25 10.89 5.19
C GLN A 131 12.31 11.09 3.99
N LEU A 132 11.14 11.74 4.21
CA LEU A 132 10.22 12.09 3.12
C LEU A 132 10.85 13.12 2.17
N LYS A 133 11.55 14.13 2.69
CA LYS A 133 12.28 15.10 1.86
C LYS A 133 13.36 14.41 1.00
N LYS A 134 14.12 13.49 1.58
CA LYS A 134 15.14 12.71 0.85
C LYS A 134 14.55 11.82 -0.24
N LEU A 135 13.32 11.31 -0.08
CA LEU A 135 12.59 10.59 -1.12
C LEU A 135 12.12 11.51 -2.27
N GLY A 136 12.17 12.82 -2.06
CA GLY A 136 11.71 13.82 -3.04
C GLY A 136 10.23 14.18 -2.91
N CYS A 137 9.59 13.89 -1.78
CA CYS A 137 8.18 14.22 -1.56
C CYS A 137 7.94 15.73 -1.61
N SER A 138 7.01 16.15 -2.48
CA SER A 138 6.69 17.56 -2.74
C SER A 138 5.53 18.09 -1.88
N CYS A 139 5.59 17.79 -0.58
CA CYS A 139 4.61 18.27 0.40
C CYS A 139 4.68 19.79 0.60
N ASP A 140 3.55 20.42 0.89
CA ASP A 140 3.53 21.78 1.44
C ASP A 140 3.97 21.77 2.90
N TRP A 141 5.28 21.85 3.11
CA TRP A 141 5.89 21.75 4.45
C TRP A 141 5.47 22.85 5.42
N ASN A 142 4.98 23.98 4.90
CA ASN A 142 4.44 25.05 5.75
C ASN A 142 3.12 24.64 6.43
N ARG A 143 2.46 23.58 5.92
CA ARG A 143 1.21 23.02 6.46
C ARG A 143 1.46 21.77 7.32
N THR A 144 2.70 21.51 7.71
CA THR A 144 3.02 20.34 8.56
C THR A 144 2.21 20.40 9.85
N LYS A 145 1.47 19.32 10.14
CA LYS A 145 0.62 19.18 11.33
C LYS A 145 1.02 17.94 12.15
N PHE A 146 0.81 18.04 13.42
CA PHE A 146 0.94 16.94 14.38
C PHE A 146 -0.39 16.75 15.11
N THR A 147 -0.84 15.52 15.28
CA THR A 147 -2.17 15.24 15.88
C THR A 147 -2.36 15.76 17.31
N MET A 148 -1.27 16.20 17.97
CA MET A 148 -1.31 16.86 19.29
C MET A 148 -1.05 18.37 19.22
N ASP A 149 -1.01 18.99 18.02
CA ASP A 149 -0.98 20.46 17.92
C ASP A 149 -2.25 21.05 18.55
N ASP A 150 -2.15 22.23 19.13
CA ASP A 150 -3.21 22.83 19.95
C ASP A 150 -4.57 22.91 19.24
N ASP A 151 -4.59 23.32 17.97
CA ASP A 151 -5.81 23.43 17.16
C ASP A 151 -6.43 22.05 16.86
N LEU A 152 -5.61 21.03 16.62
CA LEU A 152 -6.07 19.66 16.44
C LEU A 152 -6.55 19.05 17.75
N TYR A 153 -5.84 19.31 18.84
CA TYR A 153 -6.25 18.89 20.17
C TYR A 153 -7.64 19.47 20.54
N GLN A 154 -7.83 20.77 20.35
CA GLN A 154 -9.11 21.43 20.60
C GLN A 154 -10.24 20.89 19.71
N SER A 155 -9.94 20.55 18.46
CA SER A 155 -10.89 19.90 17.54
C SER A 155 -11.39 18.56 18.10
N VAL A 156 -10.49 17.75 18.65
CA VAL A 156 -10.82 16.45 19.28
C VAL A 156 -11.70 16.65 20.51
N ILE A 157 -11.33 17.59 21.38
CA ILE A 157 -12.09 17.89 22.60
C ILE A 157 -13.51 18.39 22.26
N LYS A 158 -13.63 19.30 21.30
CA LYS A 158 -14.91 19.80 20.82
C LYS A 158 -15.80 18.66 20.30
N VAL A 159 -15.26 17.78 19.48
CA VAL A 159 -15.97 16.64 18.91
C VAL A 159 -16.44 15.68 20.01
N PHE A 160 -15.61 15.40 21.01
CA PHE A 160 -16.02 14.57 22.14
C PHE A 160 -17.21 15.18 22.89
N VAL A 161 -17.15 16.46 23.21
CA VAL A 161 -18.22 17.18 23.91
C VAL A 161 -19.50 17.22 23.08
N ASP A 162 -19.41 17.49 21.78
CA ASP A 162 -20.57 17.52 20.88
C ASP A 162 -21.25 16.14 20.79
N LEU A 163 -20.49 15.06 20.65
CA LEU A 163 -21.02 13.68 20.59
C LEU A 163 -21.61 13.24 21.94
N TYR A 164 -21.00 13.65 23.06
CA TYR A 164 -21.54 13.40 24.39
C TYR A 164 -22.90 14.10 24.58
N ASN A 165 -23.01 15.36 24.22
CA ASN A 165 -24.25 16.13 24.31
C ASN A 165 -25.36 15.58 23.38
N LYS A 166 -25.01 14.94 22.27
CA LYS A 166 -25.93 14.18 21.41
C LYS A 166 -26.34 12.82 22.00
N GLY A 167 -25.73 12.39 23.11
CA GLY A 167 -25.96 11.07 23.73
C GLY A 167 -25.34 9.90 22.94
N LEU A 168 -24.39 10.19 22.04
CA LEU A 168 -23.66 9.20 21.27
C LEU A 168 -22.44 8.69 22.02
N ILE A 169 -21.76 9.53 22.82
CA ILE A 169 -20.73 9.10 23.76
C ILE A 169 -21.37 8.84 25.12
N TYR A 170 -21.00 7.71 25.71
CA TYR A 170 -21.49 7.31 27.05
C TYR A 170 -20.40 6.56 27.81
N ARG A 171 -20.50 6.56 29.14
CA ARG A 171 -19.70 5.71 30.01
C ARG A 171 -20.48 4.46 30.36
N GLY A 172 -19.85 3.29 30.26
CA GLY A 172 -20.54 2.02 30.52
C GLY A 172 -19.62 0.91 30.99
N TYR A 173 -20.16 0.01 31.82
CA TYR A 173 -19.51 -1.19 32.27
C TYR A 173 -19.76 -2.31 31.25
N ARG A 174 -18.75 -2.60 30.43
CA ARG A 174 -18.84 -3.57 29.33
C ARG A 174 -17.56 -4.40 29.20
N MET A 175 -17.69 -5.57 28.55
CA MET A 175 -16.55 -6.41 28.17
C MET A 175 -15.65 -5.67 27.19
N VAL A 176 -14.35 -5.60 27.50
CA VAL A 176 -13.30 -4.99 26.66
C VAL A 176 -12.09 -5.91 26.57
N ASN A 177 -11.29 -5.74 25.53
CA ASN A 177 -9.98 -6.37 25.41
C ASN A 177 -8.97 -5.56 26.23
N TRP A 178 -8.24 -6.25 27.10
CA TRP A 178 -7.25 -5.67 28.00
C TRP A 178 -5.85 -6.21 27.72
N ASP A 179 -4.90 -5.30 27.54
CA ASP A 179 -3.48 -5.63 27.45
C ASP A 179 -2.86 -5.58 28.86
N PRO A 180 -2.49 -6.70 29.48
CA PRO A 180 -1.97 -6.68 30.84
C PRO A 180 -0.51 -6.21 30.96
N GLU A 181 0.23 -6.14 29.83
CA GLU A 181 1.58 -5.56 29.81
C GLU A 181 1.53 -4.04 29.67
N ALA A 182 0.75 -3.53 28.73
CA ALA A 182 0.53 -2.10 28.57
C ALA A 182 -0.44 -1.52 29.62
N LYS A 183 -1.23 -2.34 30.31
CA LYS A 183 -2.26 -1.98 31.28
C LYS A 183 -3.29 -1.00 30.70
N THR A 184 -3.78 -1.31 29.52
CA THR A 184 -4.77 -0.49 28.82
C THR A 184 -5.69 -1.34 27.97
N THR A 185 -6.84 -0.78 27.62
CA THR A 185 -7.79 -1.37 26.68
C THR A 185 -7.26 -1.33 25.26
N LEU A 186 -7.70 -2.30 24.47
CA LEU A 186 -7.45 -2.41 23.02
C LEU A 186 -8.78 -2.41 22.26
N SER A 187 -8.78 -1.89 21.06
CA SER A 187 -9.86 -2.12 20.10
C SER A 187 -9.84 -3.59 19.62
N ASP A 188 -10.97 -4.10 19.15
CA ASP A 188 -11.08 -5.49 18.65
C ASP A 188 -10.07 -5.75 17.52
N GLU A 189 -9.82 -4.74 16.68
CA GLU A 189 -8.92 -4.82 15.54
C GLU A 189 -7.42 -4.80 15.92
N GLU A 190 -7.07 -4.35 17.13
CA GLU A 190 -5.70 -4.38 17.67
C GLU A 190 -5.34 -5.75 18.27
N VAL A 191 -6.30 -6.70 18.26
CA VAL A 191 -6.09 -8.08 18.71
C VAL A 191 -5.74 -8.97 17.53
N ILE A 192 -4.50 -9.48 17.54
CA ILE A 192 -4.02 -10.41 16.52
C ILE A 192 -4.21 -11.84 17.02
N TYR A 193 -5.03 -12.61 16.30
CA TYR A 193 -5.24 -14.02 16.60
C TYR A 193 -4.13 -14.88 16.01
N LYS A 194 -3.51 -15.70 16.86
CA LYS A 194 -2.45 -16.65 16.49
C LYS A 194 -2.87 -18.05 16.87
N GLU A 195 -2.71 -18.96 15.93
CA GLU A 195 -2.88 -20.38 16.19
C GLU A 195 -1.78 -20.88 17.13
N GLN A 196 -2.17 -21.51 18.22
CA GLN A 196 -1.24 -22.06 19.22
C GLN A 196 -1.69 -23.45 19.67
N ASN A 197 -0.72 -24.34 19.75
CA ASN A 197 -0.93 -25.65 20.35
C ASN A 197 -1.02 -25.52 21.88
N GLY A 198 -2.12 -25.96 22.42
CA GLY A 198 -2.44 -25.91 23.84
C GLY A 198 -3.07 -27.21 24.31
N LYS A 199 -3.79 -27.13 25.42
CA LYS A 199 -4.49 -28.27 26.03
C LYS A 199 -5.93 -27.92 26.33
N LEU A 200 -6.80 -28.90 26.19
CA LEU A 200 -8.19 -28.86 26.65
C LEU A 200 -8.28 -29.71 27.92
N PHE A 201 -8.71 -29.14 29.02
CA PHE A 201 -8.79 -29.74 30.34
C PHE A 201 -10.24 -30.08 30.63
N TYR A 202 -10.50 -31.31 31.06
CA TYR A 202 -11.84 -31.80 31.41
C TYR A 202 -12.00 -31.83 32.91
N LEU A 203 -12.73 -30.82 33.45
CA LEU A 203 -12.88 -30.59 34.91
C LEU A 203 -14.18 -31.20 35.42
N ILE A 204 -14.12 -31.79 36.60
CA ILE A 204 -15.25 -32.44 37.30
C ILE A 204 -15.94 -31.45 38.22
N TYR A 205 -17.18 -31.11 37.96
CA TYR A 205 -18.07 -30.34 38.81
C TYR A 205 -19.07 -31.30 39.49
N ARG A 206 -18.97 -31.47 40.80
CA ARG A 206 -19.89 -32.34 41.54
C ARG A 206 -21.26 -31.66 41.67
N VAL A 207 -22.33 -32.43 41.49
CA VAL A 207 -23.68 -31.94 41.77
C VAL A 207 -23.84 -31.77 43.27
N GLU A 208 -24.41 -30.63 43.69
CA GLU A 208 -24.65 -30.31 45.10
C GLU A 208 -25.53 -31.39 45.73
N ASP A 209 -25.17 -31.86 46.92
CA ASP A 209 -25.85 -32.90 47.69
C ASP A 209 -26.06 -34.24 46.96
N SER A 210 -25.13 -34.56 46.01
CA SER A 210 -25.22 -35.79 45.20
C SER A 210 -23.82 -36.37 44.94
N GLU A 211 -23.78 -37.67 44.66
CA GLU A 211 -22.58 -38.32 44.13
C GLU A 211 -22.39 -38.15 42.62
N GLU A 212 -23.37 -37.55 41.94
CA GLU A 212 -23.34 -37.22 40.52
C GLU A 212 -22.34 -36.12 40.22
N TYR A 213 -21.83 -36.10 39.02
CA TYR A 213 -20.96 -35.01 38.55
C TYR A 213 -21.22 -34.66 37.08
N LEU A 214 -20.88 -33.42 36.74
CA LEU A 214 -20.90 -32.91 35.38
C LEU A 214 -19.46 -32.56 34.98
N THR A 215 -19.03 -32.91 33.75
CA THR A 215 -17.69 -32.61 33.29
C THR A 215 -17.73 -31.44 32.26
N VAL A 216 -16.86 -30.47 32.48
CA VAL A 216 -16.73 -29.28 31.62
C VAL A 216 -15.34 -29.31 30.97
N ALA A 217 -15.27 -28.96 29.68
CA ALA A 217 -14.02 -28.82 28.97
C ALA A 217 -13.61 -27.34 28.84
N THR A 218 -12.38 -26.98 29.21
CA THR A 218 -11.86 -25.63 29.14
C THR A 218 -10.39 -25.59 28.72
N THR A 219 -9.98 -24.57 27.96
CA THR A 219 -8.57 -24.27 27.70
C THR A 219 -7.96 -23.36 28.78
N ARG A 220 -8.79 -22.78 29.67
CA ARG A 220 -8.42 -21.77 30.65
C ARG A 220 -8.82 -22.18 32.09
N PRO A 221 -8.22 -23.22 32.67
CA PRO A 221 -8.56 -23.67 34.01
C PRO A 221 -8.28 -22.63 35.10
N GLU A 222 -7.39 -21.65 34.88
CA GLU A 222 -7.09 -20.56 35.79
C GLU A 222 -8.27 -19.58 36.00
N THR A 223 -9.29 -19.62 35.15
CA THR A 223 -10.46 -18.71 35.28
C THR A 223 -11.61 -19.30 36.11
N ILE A 224 -11.49 -20.53 36.63
CA ILE A 224 -12.59 -21.17 37.40
C ILE A 224 -12.98 -20.40 38.65
N PHE A 225 -12.10 -19.57 39.17
CA PHE A 225 -12.38 -18.69 40.31
C PHE A 225 -13.54 -17.71 40.03
N GLY A 226 -13.79 -17.38 38.78
CA GLY A 226 -14.85 -16.51 38.30
C GLY A 226 -16.08 -17.24 37.78
N ASP A 227 -16.14 -18.59 37.88
CA ASP A 227 -17.31 -19.36 37.43
C ASP A 227 -18.54 -19.08 38.27
N VAL A 228 -19.66 -18.79 37.62
CA VAL A 228 -20.95 -18.44 38.28
C VAL A 228 -22.11 -19.30 37.83
N ALA A 229 -21.94 -20.11 36.80
CA ALA A 229 -22.90 -21.11 36.35
C ALA A 229 -22.20 -22.18 35.50
N VAL A 230 -22.89 -23.29 35.28
CA VAL A 230 -22.61 -24.23 34.17
C VAL A 230 -23.84 -24.21 33.25
N CYS A 231 -23.62 -24.08 31.95
CA CYS A 231 -24.65 -24.05 30.93
C CYS A 231 -24.70 -25.35 30.14
N VAL A 232 -25.92 -25.86 29.87
CA VAL A 232 -26.14 -27.03 29.02
C VAL A 232 -27.22 -26.69 27.98
N ASN A 233 -27.22 -27.42 26.85
CA ASN A 233 -28.26 -27.23 25.86
C ASN A 233 -29.60 -27.81 26.40
N PRO A 234 -30.75 -27.08 26.32
CA PRO A 234 -32.05 -27.55 26.78
C PRO A 234 -32.51 -28.86 26.11
N ASN A 235 -31.99 -29.12 24.91
CA ASN A 235 -32.37 -30.32 24.14
C ASN A 235 -31.41 -31.52 24.38
N ASP A 236 -30.37 -31.35 25.21
CA ASP A 236 -29.39 -32.41 25.47
C ASP A 236 -29.95 -33.40 26.50
N GLU A 237 -30.34 -34.58 26.05
CA GLU A 237 -30.90 -35.65 26.89
C GLU A 237 -29.96 -36.08 28.03
N ARG A 238 -28.65 -35.93 27.86
CA ARG A 238 -27.65 -36.32 28.88
C ARG A 238 -27.78 -35.54 30.16
N TYR A 239 -28.24 -34.30 30.07
CA TYR A 239 -28.26 -33.34 31.19
C TYR A 239 -29.66 -32.95 31.64
N LYS A 240 -30.75 -33.44 31.03
CA LYS A 240 -32.14 -33.09 31.41
C LYS A 240 -32.46 -33.34 32.89
N HIS A 241 -31.94 -34.41 33.49
CA HIS A 241 -32.14 -34.75 34.89
C HIS A 241 -31.40 -33.82 35.87
N LEU A 242 -30.51 -32.96 35.35
CA LEU A 242 -29.75 -31.98 36.13
C LEU A 242 -30.33 -30.57 36.03
N HIS A 243 -31.38 -30.37 35.25
CA HIS A 243 -31.98 -29.04 35.10
C HIS A 243 -32.51 -28.54 36.49
N GLY A 244 -32.17 -27.30 36.84
CA GLY A 244 -32.53 -26.65 38.10
C GLY A 244 -31.69 -27.08 39.31
N LYS A 245 -30.72 -28.03 39.12
CA LYS A 245 -29.76 -28.35 40.18
C LYS A 245 -28.58 -27.37 40.18
N LYS A 246 -27.72 -27.50 41.18
CA LYS A 246 -26.44 -26.76 41.30
C LYS A 246 -25.26 -27.70 41.21
N VAL A 247 -24.12 -27.15 40.84
CA VAL A 247 -22.82 -27.85 40.88
C VAL A 247 -21.80 -27.07 41.71
N ILE A 248 -20.86 -27.76 42.27
CA ILE A 248 -19.76 -27.18 43.06
C ILE A 248 -18.58 -26.89 42.16
N VAL A 249 -18.14 -25.64 42.09
CA VAL A 249 -16.94 -25.23 41.33
C VAL A 249 -15.71 -25.89 41.94
N PRO A 250 -14.91 -26.65 41.18
CA PRO A 250 -13.75 -27.37 41.69
C PRO A 250 -12.74 -26.37 42.31
N VAL A 251 -12.07 -26.78 43.37
CA VAL A 251 -11.11 -25.98 44.17
C VAL A 251 -11.76 -24.83 44.94
N VAL A 252 -12.66 -24.11 44.33
CA VAL A 252 -13.35 -22.91 44.88
C VAL A 252 -14.37 -23.28 45.94
N GLY A 253 -15.13 -24.39 45.74
CA GLY A 253 -16.18 -24.84 46.65
C GLY A 253 -17.49 -24.06 46.56
N ARG A 254 -17.65 -23.13 45.66
CA ARG A 254 -18.87 -22.34 45.43
C ARG A 254 -19.92 -23.16 44.70
N ALA A 255 -21.17 -23.19 45.22
CA ALA A 255 -22.30 -23.79 44.53
C ALA A 255 -22.89 -22.82 43.49
N VAL A 256 -22.97 -23.25 42.21
CA VAL A 256 -23.45 -22.44 41.08
C VAL A 256 -24.56 -23.18 40.34
N PRO A 257 -25.56 -22.46 39.76
CA PRO A 257 -26.70 -23.09 39.07
C PRO A 257 -26.28 -23.76 37.74
N ILE A 258 -27.03 -24.80 37.37
CA ILE A 258 -27.02 -25.32 36.01
C ILE A 258 -28.10 -24.57 35.23
N ILE A 259 -27.72 -23.77 34.26
CA ILE A 259 -28.60 -23.02 33.36
C ILE A 259 -28.73 -23.69 31.99
N GLN A 260 -29.67 -23.27 31.19
CA GLN A 260 -29.99 -23.89 29.89
C GLN A 260 -29.96 -22.82 28.78
N ASP A 261 -29.13 -23.02 27.78
CA ASP A 261 -29.07 -22.13 26.61
C ASP A 261 -28.75 -22.89 25.33
N GLU A 262 -29.45 -22.56 24.25
CA GLU A 262 -29.22 -23.18 22.91
C GLU A 262 -27.84 -22.81 22.31
N TYR A 263 -27.15 -21.82 22.88
CA TYR A 263 -25.78 -21.46 22.54
C TYR A 263 -24.80 -22.64 22.71
N VAL A 264 -25.07 -23.55 23.66
CA VAL A 264 -24.14 -24.65 23.93
C VAL A 264 -24.24 -25.70 22.84
N ASP A 265 -23.11 -25.93 22.17
CA ASP A 265 -22.95 -27.00 21.18
C ASP A 265 -22.87 -28.36 21.90
N MET A 266 -23.83 -29.24 21.62
CA MET A 266 -23.94 -30.59 22.24
C MET A 266 -22.82 -31.54 21.82
N GLU A 267 -22.20 -31.29 20.66
CA GLU A 267 -21.13 -32.13 20.11
C GLU A 267 -19.72 -31.67 20.50
N PHE A 268 -19.58 -30.41 20.94
CA PHE A 268 -18.28 -29.89 21.34
C PHE A 268 -17.94 -30.21 22.79
N GLY A 269 -16.74 -30.73 23.01
CA GLY A 269 -16.23 -31.05 24.36
C GLY A 269 -17.07 -32.11 25.10
N THR A 270 -17.86 -31.67 26.04
CA THR A 270 -18.79 -32.50 26.82
C THR A 270 -20.25 -32.11 26.60
N GLY A 271 -20.54 -31.06 25.84
CA GLY A 271 -21.87 -30.46 25.74
C GLY A 271 -22.28 -29.67 26.99
N ALA A 272 -21.31 -29.38 27.87
CA ALA A 272 -21.52 -28.56 29.07
C ALA A 272 -20.43 -27.49 29.12
N LEU A 273 -20.86 -26.22 29.31
CA LEU A 273 -20.02 -25.03 29.28
C LEU A 273 -19.97 -24.37 30.66
N LYS A 274 -18.79 -24.13 31.21
CA LYS A 274 -18.66 -23.26 32.40
C LYS A 274 -18.94 -21.82 31.98
N ILE A 275 -19.59 -21.04 32.79
CA ILE A 275 -19.91 -19.64 32.52
C ILE A 275 -19.08 -18.75 33.44
N THR A 276 -18.16 -17.97 32.80
CA THR A 276 -17.24 -17.03 33.47
C THR A 276 -17.41 -15.63 32.86
N PRO A 277 -18.43 -14.88 33.20
CA PRO A 277 -18.82 -13.64 32.54
C PRO A 277 -17.74 -12.54 32.56
N ALA A 278 -16.78 -12.64 33.47
CA ALA A 278 -15.67 -11.69 33.55
C ALA A 278 -14.52 -11.95 32.57
N HIS A 279 -14.46 -13.12 31.91
CA HIS A 279 -13.25 -13.53 31.18
C HIS A 279 -13.50 -14.11 29.78
N ASP A 280 -14.76 -14.07 29.32
CA ASP A 280 -15.16 -14.46 27.98
C ASP A 280 -16.39 -13.65 27.54
N ILE A 281 -16.39 -13.14 26.31
CA ILE A 281 -17.47 -12.26 25.82
C ILE A 281 -18.78 -13.00 25.66
N ASN A 282 -18.78 -14.27 25.24
CA ASN A 282 -19.98 -15.06 25.08
C ASN A 282 -20.57 -15.42 26.47
N ASP A 283 -19.70 -15.77 27.41
CA ASP A 283 -20.11 -15.99 28.81
C ASP A 283 -20.66 -14.71 29.44
N TYR A 284 -20.14 -13.56 29.07
CA TYR A 284 -20.65 -12.26 29.48
C TYR A 284 -22.08 -12.01 28.99
N GLU A 285 -22.35 -12.26 27.69
CA GLU A 285 -23.69 -12.13 27.11
C GLU A 285 -24.70 -13.09 27.78
N ILE A 286 -24.31 -14.33 28.02
CA ILE A 286 -25.11 -15.31 28.79
C ILE A 286 -25.30 -14.81 30.23
N GLY A 287 -24.25 -14.27 30.84
CA GLY A 287 -24.30 -13.69 32.19
C GLY A 287 -25.33 -12.57 32.32
N ILE A 288 -25.38 -11.66 31.36
CA ILE A 288 -26.37 -10.58 31.30
C ILE A 288 -27.78 -11.14 31.09
N LYS A 289 -27.96 -12.07 30.15
CA LYS A 289 -29.25 -12.72 29.84
C LYS A 289 -29.87 -13.41 31.05
N TYR A 290 -29.04 -14.06 31.85
CA TYR A 290 -29.50 -14.81 33.05
C TYR A 290 -29.25 -14.06 34.35
N GLN A 291 -28.88 -12.78 34.30
CA GLN A 291 -28.59 -11.92 35.46
C GLN A 291 -27.59 -12.55 36.46
N LEU A 292 -26.56 -13.22 35.95
CA LEU A 292 -25.51 -13.84 36.74
C LEU A 292 -24.52 -12.80 37.28
N PRO A 293 -23.90 -13.06 38.45
CA PRO A 293 -22.84 -12.18 38.96
C PRO A 293 -21.61 -12.17 38.01
N ILE A 294 -20.93 -11.05 37.96
CA ILE A 294 -19.70 -10.88 37.20
C ILE A 294 -18.53 -10.80 38.19
N LEU A 295 -17.70 -11.81 38.22
CA LEU A 295 -16.57 -11.93 39.15
C LEU A 295 -15.25 -11.84 38.41
N ASP A 296 -14.65 -10.63 38.36
CA ASP A 296 -13.32 -10.44 37.82
C ASP A 296 -12.28 -11.07 38.78
N THR A 297 -11.40 -11.91 38.23
CA THR A 297 -10.39 -12.67 38.99
C THR A 297 -8.97 -12.19 38.75
N PHE A 298 -8.77 -11.20 37.86
CA PHE A 298 -7.44 -10.71 37.49
C PHE A 298 -7.19 -9.28 37.96
N THR A 299 -5.95 -8.99 38.27
CA THR A 299 -5.39 -7.64 38.38
C THR A 299 -5.03 -7.07 37.02
N ASP A 300 -4.73 -5.77 36.96
CA ASP A 300 -4.38 -5.11 35.69
C ASP A 300 -3.12 -5.65 35.02
N ASP A 301 -2.21 -6.27 35.80
CA ASP A 301 -1.00 -6.92 35.26
C ASP A 301 -1.18 -8.44 35.00
N GLY A 302 -2.43 -8.93 34.96
CA GLY A 302 -2.75 -10.31 34.61
C GLY A 302 -2.40 -11.35 35.67
N LYS A 303 -2.30 -10.95 36.93
CA LYS A 303 -2.17 -11.85 38.09
C LYS A 303 -3.55 -12.11 38.71
N LEU A 304 -3.68 -13.18 39.47
CA LEU A 304 -4.91 -13.42 40.18
C LEU A 304 -5.05 -12.43 41.35
N ASN A 305 -6.29 -11.90 41.52
CA ASN A 305 -6.65 -11.03 42.64
C ASN A 305 -7.11 -11.87 43.87
N GLU A 306 -7.80 -11.26 44.84
CA GLU A 306 -8.30 -11.94 46.03
C GLU A 306 -9.26 -13.10 45.74
N GLN A 307 -9.96 -13.10 44.57
CA GLN A 307 -10.85 -14.21 44.17
C GLN A 307 -10.02 -15.49 43.88
N GLY A 308 -8.76 -15.34 43.54
CA GLY A 308 -7.83 -16.45 43.23
C GLY A 308 -7.40 -17.25 44.49
N MET A 309 -7.92 -16.90 45.68
CA MET A 309 -7.65 -17.63 46.96
C MET A 309 -6.11 -17.77 47.21
N HIS A 310 -5.63 -18.98 47.35
CA HIS A 310 -4.18 -19.26 47.62
C HIS A 310 -3.27 -19.02 46.43
N TYR A 311 -3.82 -18.73 45.24
CA TYR A 311 -3.11 -18.30 44.06
C TYR A 311 -3.03 -16.78 43.90
N GLN A 312 -3.57 -15.99 44.83
CA GLN A 312 -3.53 -14.53 44.81
C GLN A 312 -2.10 -14.01 44.57
N GLY A 313 -1.95 -13.08 43.63
CA GLY A 313 -0.68 -12.43 43.27
C GLY A 313 0.20 -13.22 42.28
N LYS A 314 -0.17 -14.46 41.91
CA LYS A 314 0.57 -15.25 40.91
C LYS A 314 0.07 -14.92 39.50
N ASP A 315 1.00 -15.05 38.54
CA ASP A 315 0.70 -14.89 37.11
C ASP A 315 -0.28 -15.97 36.61
N ARG A 316 -1.24 -15.57 35.78
CA ARG A 316 -2.30 -16.45 35.25
C ARG A 316 -1.78 -17.70 34.54
N PHE A 317 -0.65 -17.64 33.83
CA PHE A 317 -0.08 -18.80 33.17
C PHE A 317 0.67 -19.74 34.14
N GLU A 318 1.21 -19.19 35.20
CA GLU A 318 1.75 -19.96 36.30
C GLU A 318 0.62 -20.73 37.01
N VAL A 319 -0.46 -20.02 37.34
CA VAL A 319 -1.66 -20.60 37.95
C VAL A 319 -2.27 -21.68 37.07
N ARG A 320 -2.36 -21.46 35.74
CA ARG A 320 -2.85 -22.50 34.81
C ARG A 320 -2.10 -23.82 34.96
N ARG A 321 -0.77 -23.77 35.14
CA ARG A 321 0.05 -24.96 35.31
C ARG A 321 -0.09 -25.61 36.69
N GLU A 322 -0.25 -24.80 37.73
CA GLU A 322 -0.35 -25.28 39.09
C GLU A 322 -1.73 -25.83 39.43
N ILE A 323 -2.79 -25.16 39.00
CA ILE A 323 -4.17 -25.57 39.26
C ILE A 323 -4.51 -26.92 38.60
N VAL A 324 -3.92 -27.19 37.42
CA VAL A 324 -4.08 -28.50 36.76
C VAL A 324 -3.52 -29.64 37.64
N LYS A 325 -2.37 -29.44 38.31
CA LYS A 325 -1.80 -30.42 39.25
C LYS A 325 -2.69 -30.59 40.48
N GLU A 326 -3.17 -29.48 41.04
CA GLU A 326 -4.08 -29.54 42.21
C GLU A 326 -5.40 -30.26 41.86
N LEU A 327 -5.95 -30.02 40.67
CA LEU A 327 -7.16 -30.72 40.20
C LEU A 327 -6.92 -32.22 40.01
N GLU A 328 -5.72 -32.61 39.52
CA GLU A 328 -5.33 -34.00 39.38
C GLU A 328 -5.20 -34.67 40.73
N GLU A 329 -4.47 -34.07 41.68
CA GLU A 329 -4.32 -34.56 43.05
C GLU A 329 -5.66 -34.75 43.77
N LYS A 330 -6.59 -33.81 43.57
CA LYS A 330 -7.93 -33.86 44.12
C LYS A 330 -8.90 -34.76 43.37
N LYS A 331 -8.46 -35.42 42.26
CA LYS A 331 -9.28 -36.24 41.37
C LYS A 331 -10.47 -35.46 40.78
N LEU A 332 -10.24 -34.17 40.47
CA LEU A 332 -11.19 -33.27 39.83
C LEU A 332 -10.83 -32.97 38.39
N LEU A 333 -9.79 -33.59 37.83
CA LEU A 333 -9.41 -33.59 36.42
C LEU A 333 -9.74 -34.98 35.82
N ALA A 334 -10.69 -35.03 34.90
CA ALA A 334 -11.11 -36.27 34.24
C ALA A 334 -10.10 -36.72 33.18
N LYS A 335 -9.65 -35.78 32.31
CA LYS A 335 -8.62 -36.01 31.29
C LYS A 335 -8.04 -34.68 30.81
N THR A 336 -6.91 -34.78 30.10
CA THR A 336 -6.30 -33.69 29.33
C THR A 336 -6.14 -34.16 27.88
N GLN A 337 -6.41 -33.26 26.92
CA GLN A 337 -6.33 -33.55 25.50
C GLN A 337 -5.55 -32.43 24.81
N ASP A 338 -4.70 -32.78 23.83
CA ASP A 338 -4.07 -31.76 22.98
C ASP A 338 -5.14 -31.03 22.14
N TYR A 339 -5.02 -29.72 22.09
CA TYR A 339 -5.98 -28.86 21.42
C TYR A 339 -5.28 -27.64 20.83
N THR A 340 -5.59 -27.35 19.57
CA THR A 340 -5.11 -26.14 18.91
C THR A 340 -6.21 -25.09 18.92
N ASN A 341 -5.87 -23.91 19.42
CA ASN A 341 -6.79 -22.78 19.50
C ASN A 341 -6.15 -21.48 19.00
N ASN A 342 -6.99 -20.54 18.62
CA ASN A 342 -6.59 -19.18 18.27
C ASN A 342 -6.54 -18.31 19.55
N ILE A 343 -5.37 -17.78 19.86
CA ILE A 343 -5.16 -16.91 21.02
C ILE A 343 -5.01 -15.47 20.54
N GLY A 344 -5.82 -14.56 21.07
CA GLY A 344 -5.72 -13.12 20.85
C GLY A 344 -4.47 -12.56 21.53
N THR A 345 -3.63 -11.85 20.80
CA THR A 345 -2.44 -11.16 21.30
C THR A 345 -2.49 -9.70 20.93
N SER A 346 -2.01 -8.81 21.79
CA SER A 346 -1.85 -7.39 21.51
C SER A 346 -0.90 -7.19 20.33
N GLU A 347 -1.30 -6.40 19.34
CA GLU A 347 -0.44 -6.01 18.21
C GLU A 347 0.81 -5.26 18.70
N ARG A 348 0.70 -4.54 19.82
CA ARG A 348 1.72 -3.60 20.32
C ARG A 348 2.75 -4.25 21.23
N THR A 349 2.29 -5.03 22.19
CA THR A 349 3.17 -5.67 23.19
C THR A 349 3.44 -7.15 22.89
N GLY A 350 2.55 -7.79 22.13
CA GLY A 350 2.56 -9.23 21.91
C GLY A 350 1.99 -10.04 23.08
N ALA A 351 1.56 -9.37 24.17
CA ALA A 351 0.95 -10.02 25.32
C ALA A 351 -0.37 -10.71 24.93
N VAL A 352 -0.66 -11.82 25.57
CA VAL A 352 -1.99 -12.46 25.46
C VAL A 352 -3.03 -11.54 26.08
N VAL A 353 -4.04 -11.19 25.28
CA VAL A 353 -5.12 -10.29 25.67
C VAL A 353 -6.05 -10.98 26.68
N GLU A 354 -6.49 -10.23 27.70
CA GLU A 354 -7.53 -10.65 28.61
C GLU A 354 -8.84 -9.91 28.31
N GLN A 355 -9.93 -10.64 28.20
CA GLN A 355 -11.26 -10.04 28.17
C GLN A 355 -11.70 -9.73 29.59
N ARG A 356 -12.06 -8.47 29.86
CA ARG A 356 -12.44 -7.99 31.20
C ARG A 356 -13.59 -7.00 31.11
N PRO A 357 -14.55 -7.03 32.03
CA PRO A 357 -15.60 -6.02 32.14
C PRO A 357 -15.07 -4.81 32.92
N LEU A 358 -14.98 -3.67 32.24
CA LEU A 358 -14.49 -2.42 32.83
C LEU A 358 -15.42 -1.25 32.51
N ASP A 359 -15.45 -0.24 33.41
CA ASP A 359 -16.10 1.04 33.14
C ASP A 359 -15.24 1.83 32.15
N GLN A 360 -15.74 2.04 30.91
CA GLN A 360 -15.03 2.69 29.85
C GLN A 360 -15.92 3.70 29.10
N TRP A 361 -15.32 4.55 28.28
CA TRP A 361 -16.02 5.45 27.39
C TRP A 361 -16.24 4.80 26.03
N PHE A 362 -17.46 4.87 25.53
CA PHE A 362 -17.87 4.27 24.26
C PHE A 362 -18.56 5.28 23.35
N LEU A 363 -18.35 5.14 22.04
CA LEU A 363 -19.11 5.82 21.00
C LEU A 363 -20.09 4.83 20.35
N LYS A 364 -21.38 5.18 20.33
CA LYS A 364 -22.41 4.42 19.60
C LYS A 364 -22.18 4.54 18.10
N MET A 365 -22.00 3.41 17.40
CA MET A 365 -21.63 3.39 16.00
C MET A 365 -22.79 3.09 15.05
N GLU A 366 -23.85 2.43 15.51
CA GLU A 366 -24.92 1.88 14.66
C GLU A 366 -25.55 2.89 13.69
N GLU A 367 -25.88 4.10 14.18
CA GLU A 367 -26.46 5.15 13.33
C GLU A 367 -25.39 5.90 12.53
N LEU A 368 -24.22 6.08 13.10
CA LEU A 368 -23.10 6.82 12.47
C LEU A 368 -22.55 6.13 11.22
N VAL A 369 -22.61 4.80 11.12
CA VAL A 369 -22.09 4.06 9.96
C VAL A 369 -23.02 4.09 8.75
N LYS A 370 -24.31 4.36 8.89
CA LYS A 370 -25.30 4.31 7.80
C LYS A 370 -24.96 5.24 6.63
N PRO A 371 -24.64 6.53 6.83
CA PRO A 371 -24.22 7.39 5.73
C PRO A 371 -22.94 6.92 5.05
N ALA A 372 -21.98 6.38 5.83
CA ALA A 372 -20.71 5.87 5.31
C ALA A 372 -20.90 4.62 4.43
N LEU A 373 -21.77 3.68 4.83
CA LEU A 373 -22.16 2.54 4.01
C LEU A 373 -22.77 2.98 2.68
N LYS A 374 -23.72 3.92 2.74
CA LYS A 374 -24.40 4.45 1.57
C LYS A 374 -23.43 5.11 0.58
N ALA A 375 -22.53 5.94 1.09
CA ALA A 375 -21.58 6.72 0.27
C ALA A 375 -20.64 5.85 -0.58
N VAL A 376 -20.22 4.70 -0.07
CA VAL A 376 -19.30 3.79 -0.77
C VAL A 376 -20.06 2.75 -1.59
N LEU A 377 -21.10 2.15 -1.04
CA LEU A 377 -21.71 0.93 -1.58
C LEU A 377 -22.96 1.16 -2.43
N GLU A 378 -23.63 2.30 -2.28
CA GLU A 378 -24.87 2.60 -2.99
C GLU A 378 -24.73 3.78 -3.94
N SER A 379 -24.34 4.97 -3.44
CA SER A 379 -24.20 6.18 -4.26
C SER A 379 -22.87 6.27 -4.99
N GLU A 380 -21.87 5.46 -4.62
CA GLU A 380 -20.52 5.47 -5.15
C GLU A 380 -19.89 6.88 -5.17
N GLU A 381 -20.29 7.76 -4.23
CA GLU A 381 -19.67 9.08 -4.06
C GLU A 381 -18.22 8.99 -3.61
N ILE A 382 -17.87 7.89 -2.94
CA ILE A 382 -16.51 7.52 -2.55
C ILE A 382 -16.18 6.19 -3.21
N LYS A 383 -15.06 6.13 -3.93
CA LYS A 383 -14.65 4.92 -4.68
C LYS A 383 -13.40 4.31 -4.06
N LEU A 384 -13.43 3.00 -3.79
CA LEU A 384 -12.27 2.25 -3.33
C LEU A 384 -11.54 1.61 -4.53
N TYR A 385 -10.24 1.78 -4.59
CA TYR A 385 -9.37 1.17 -5.61
C TYR A 385 -8.35 0.23 -4.96
N PRO A 386 -8.40 -1.09 -5.27
CA PRO A 386 -9.34 -1.76 -6.17
C PRO A 386 -10.72 -2.04 -5.51
N LYS A 387 -11.76 -2.08 -6.32
CA LYS A 387 -13.17 -2.25 -5.91
C LYS A 387 -13.45 -3.51 -5.06
N ARG A 388 -12.58 -4.52 -5.10
CA ARG A 388 -12.74 -5.73 -4.27
C ARG A 388 -12.81 -5.45 -2.76
N PHE A 389 -12.27 -4.31 -2.30
CA PHE A 389 -12.33 -3.92 -0.89
C PHE A 389 -13.71 -3.42 -0.43
N ASP A 390 -14.67 -3.18 -1.35
CA ASP A 390 -16.06 -2.87 -1.02
C ASP A 390 -16.68 -3.97 -0.14
N ASN A 391 -16.36 -5.24 -0.40
CA ASN A 391 -16.88 -6.36 0.39
C ASN A 391 -16.29 -6.38 1.81
N THR A 392 -15.01 -6.08 1.96
CA THR A 392 -14.35 -5.98 3.29
C THR A 392 -14.92 -4.80 4.07
N TYR A 393 -15.09 -3.65 3.40
CA TYR A 393 -15.68 -2.45 3.97
C TYR A 393 -17.13 -2.72 4.45
N ARG A 394 -17.94 -3.36 3.61
CA ARG A 394 -19.32 -3.77 3.95
C ARG A 394 -19.33 -4.65 5.20
N HIS A 395 -18.57 -5.74 5.18
CA HIS A 395 -18.56 -6.72 6.27
C HIS A 395 -18.25 -6.07 7.63
N TRP A 396 -17.27 -5.19 7.67
CA TRP A 396 -16.89 -4.51 8.92
C TRP A 396 -17.94 -3.53 9.41
N LEU A 397 -18.52 -2.71 8.54
CA LEU A 397 -19.48 -1.71 8.96
C LEU A 397 -20.87 -2.28 9.28
N GLU A 398 -21.29 -3.36 8.59
CA GLU A 398 -22.55 -4.05 8.93
C GLU A 398 -22.48 -4.79 10.27
N ASN A 399 -21.28 -5.14 10.75
CA ASN A 399 -21.06 -5.85 12.01
C ASN A 399 -20.37 -4.95 13.07
N VAL A 400 -20.43 -3.63 12.89
CA VAL A 400 -19.78 -2.69 13.81
C VAL A 400 -20.37 -2.77 15.21
N ARG A 401 -19.51 -2.73 16.23
CA ARG A 401 -19.86 -2.58 17.64
C ARG A 401 -19.58 -1.16 18.10
N ASP A 402 -20.11 -0.81 19.29
CA ASP A 402 -19.75 0.48 19.93
C ASP A 402 -18.24 0.55 20.15
N TRP A 403 -17.65 1.67 19.74
CA TRP A 403 -16.21 1.87 19.78
C TRP A 403 -15.76 2.27 21.18
N ASN A 404 -14.92 1.47 21.83
CA ASN A 404 -14.23 1.86 23.05
C ASN A 404 -13.18 2.91 22.74
N ILE A 405 -13.39 4.15 23.18
CA ILE A 405 -12.57 5.31 22.88
C ILE A 405 -11.60 5.71 24.01
N SER A 406 -11.67 5.09 25.18
CA SER A 406 -10.78 5.38 26.31
C SER A 406 -9.55 4.46 26.36
N ARG A 407 -8.42 5.00 26.74
CA ARG A 407 -7.14 4.30 26.94
C ARG A 407 -6.51 4.75 28.25
N GLN A 408 -6.02 3.82 29.09
CA GLN A 408 -5.34 4.08 30.35
C GLN A 408 -3.90 4.48 30.12
N LEU A 409 -3.72 5.56 29.34
CA LEU A 409 -2.45 6.12 28.91
C LEU A 409 -2.33 7.57 29.38
N TRP A 410 -1.09 8.05 29.49
CA TRP A 410 -0.83 9.47 29.73
C TRP A 410 -0.55 10.23 28.43
N TRP A 411 -0.07 9.55 27.39
CA TRP A 411 0.23 10.16 26.11
C TRP A 411 -0.97 10.12 25.17
N GLY A 412 -1.57 11.26 24.90
CA GLY A 412 -2.74 11.47 24.05
C GLY A 412 -3.64 12.59 24.53
N GLN A 413 -4.74 12.82 23.82
CA GLN A 413 -5.76 13.79 24.22
C GLN A 413 -6.49 13.26 25.47
N GLN A 414 -6.41 13.98 26.56
CA GLN A 414 -7.05 13.61 27.83
C GLN A 414 -8.55 13.79 27.72
N ILE A 415 -9.31 12.80 28.20
CA ILE A 415 -10.79 12.81 28.18
C ILE A 415 -11.31 14.04 28.93
N PRO A 416 -12.21 14.85 28.32
CA PRO A 416 -12.71 16.10 28.89
C PRO A 416 -13.92 15.88 29.85
N ALA A 417 -13.81 14.84 30.70
CA ALA A 417 -14.75 14.57 31.77
C ALA A 417 -14.16 15.00 33.13
N TYR A 418 -14.96 15.68 33.95
CA TYR A 418 -14.50 16.27 35.20
C TYR A 418 -15.40 15.79 36.34
N TYR A 419 -14.80 15.08 37.29
CA TYR A 419 -15.45 14.50 38.46
C TYR A 419 -15.43 15.52 39.59
N TYR A 420 -16.62 15.75 40.18
CA TYR A 420 -16.82 16.63 41.30
C TYR A 420 -17.23 15.91 42.63
N GLY A 421 -17.36 14.58 42.58
CA GLY A 421 -17.72 13.70 43.66
C GLY A 421 -17.11 12.32 43.52
N THR A 422 -17.61 11.36 44.37
CA THR A 422 -17.14 9.97 44.39
C THR A 422 -18.13 9.00 43.75
N GLY A 423 -19.33 9.46 43.43
CA GLY A 423 -20.35 8.66 42.75
C GLY A 423 -19.99 8.43 41.26
N LYS A 424 -20.46 7.32 40.74
CA LYS A 424 -20.20 6.98 39.30
C LYS A 424 -20.72 8.04 38.32
N GLU A 425 -21.80 8.73 38.69
CA GLU A 425 -22.47 9.76 37.88
C GLU A 425 -22.05 11.19 38.28
N ASP A 426 -21.13 11.35 39.24
CA ASP A 426 -20.67 12.64 39.74
C ASP A 426 -19.63 13.29 38.85
N TYR A 427 -19.94 13.38 37.56
CA TYR A 427 -19.06 14.02 36.56
C TYR A 427 -19.84 14.93 35.59
N VAL A 428 -19.13 15.81 34.93
CA VAL A 428 -19.60 16.62 33.80
C VAL A 428 -18.61 16.54 32.68
N VAL A 429 -19.07 16.79 31.45
CA VAL A 429 -18.21 16.82 30.23
C VAL A 429 -18.24 18.23 29.68
N ALA A 430 -17.04 18.81 29.48
CA ALA A 430 -16.90 20.17 29.00
C ALA A 430 -15.53 20.38 28.32
N GLU A 431 -15.44 21.35 27.42
CA GLU A 431 -14.22 21.65 26.68
C GLU A 431 -13.09 22.18 27.57
N THR A 432 -13.42 22.87 28.64
CA THR A 432 -12.45 23.43 29.59
C THR A 432 -12.88 23.18 31.04
N LYS A 433 -11.92 23.24 31.96
CA LYS A 433 -12.16 23.05 33.40
C LYS A 433 -13.07 24.13 33.97
N GLU A 434 -13.03 25.36 33.45
CA GLU A 434 -13.90 26.48 33.85
C GLU A 434 -15.35 26.24 33.42
N LYS A 435 -15.60 25.78 32.17
CA LYS A 435 -16.93 25.38 31.69
C LYS A 435 -17.46 24.20 32.54
N ALA A 436 -16.60 23.23 32.83
CA ALA A 436 -16.94 22.08 33.67
C ALA A 436 -17.36 22.51 35.08
N LEU A 437 -16.69 23.49 35.68
CA LEU A 437 -17.06 24.01 37.00
C LEU A 437 -18.47 24.61 37.03
N ALA A 438 -18.83 25.35 35.97
CA ALA A 438 -20.17 25.91 35.85
C ALA A 438 -21.24 24.79 35.80
N LEU A 439 -21.02 23.77 34.97
CA LEU A 439 -21.91 22.61 34.85
C LEU A 439 -21.96 21.78 36.14
N ALA A 440 -20.83 21.59 36.83
CA ALA A 440 -20.74 20.84 38.07
C ALA A 440 -21.49 21.52 39.21
N LYS A 441 -21.39 22.85 39.34
CA LYS A 441 -22.19 23.63 40.31
C LYS A 441 -23.69 23.45 40.09
N GLU A 442 -24.12 23.47 38.87
CA GLU A 442 -25.55 23.27 38.50
C GLU A 442 -25.98 21.82 38.79
N LYS A 443 -25.27 20.82 38.31
CA LYS A 443 -25.61 19.40 38.45
C LYS A 443 -25.57 18.92 39.91
N ALA A 444 -24.55 19.38 40.66
CA ALA A 444 -24.43 19.07 42.10
C ALA A 444 -25.33 19.90 43.02
N HIS A 445 -26.02 20.92 42.47
CA HIS A 445 -26.71 21.94 43.28
C HIS A 445 -25.82 22.55 44.38
N ASN A 446 -24.50 22.71 44.08
CA ASN A 446 -23.53 23.24 45.03
C ASN A 446 -22.75 24.43 44.45
N PRO A 447 -23.13 25.68 44.77
CA PRO A 447 -22.46 26.88 44.25
C PRO A 447 -21.02 27.07 44.79
N ASN A 448 -20.63 26.35 45.83
CA ASN A 448 -19.35 26.52 46.50
C ASN A 448 -18.20 25.68 45.89
N LEU A 449 -18.51 24.84 44.92
CA LEU A 449 -17.45 24.09 44.20
C LEU A 449 -16.45 25.06 43.58
N SER A 450 -15.17 24.68 43.65
CA SER A 450 -14.05 25.39 43.07
C SER A 450 -13.34 24.55 41.97
N LEU A 451 -12.40 25.11 41.25
CA LEU A 451 -11.59 24.36 40.29
C LEU A 451 -10.79 23.22 40.94
N GLU A 452 -10.40 23.37 42.19
CA GLU A 452 -9.63 22.37 42.92
C GLU A 452 -10.46 21.13 43.27
N ASP A 453 -11.80 21.28 43.37
CA ASP A 453 -12.72 20.17 43.63
C ASP A 453 -12.97 19.31 42.38
N LEU A 454 -12.51 19.76 41.21
CA LEU A 454 -12.67 19.04 39.95
C LEU A 454 -11.42 18.22 39.61
N ARG A 455 -11.62 16.93 39.48
CA ARG A 455 -10.60 15.99 38.98
C ARG A 455 -10.93 15.57 37.52
N GLN A 456 -10.05 15.85 36.56
CA GLN A 456 -10.22 15.41 35.20
C GLN A 456 -10.01 13.90 35.10
N ASP A 457 -10.73 13.24 34.20
CA ASP A 457 -10.52 11.82 33.86
C ASP A 457 -9.05 11.57 33.50
N GLU A 458 -8.48 10.47 34.00
CA GLU A 458 -7.04 10.18 33.82
C GLU A 458 -6.75 9.53 32.48
N ASP A 459 -7.76 8.98 31.83
CA ASP A 459 -7.61 8.29 30.57
C ASP A 459 -7.39 9.26 29.41
N ALA A 460 -6.67 8.78 28.40
CA ALA A 460 -6.55 9.44 27.11
C ALA A 460 -7.52 8.83 26.09
N LEU A 461 -7.78 9.56 25.01
CA LEU A 461 -8.55 9.05 23.88
C LEU A 461 -7.70 8.13 22.99
N ASP A 462 -8.36 7.19 22.36
CA ASP A 462 -7.79 6.37 21.27
C ASP A 462 -7.20 7.27 20.19
N THR A 463 -6.00 6.95 19.69
CA THR A 463 -5.33 7.74 18.65
C THR A 463 -6.22 7.90 17.40
N TRP A 464 -7.04 6.89 17.08
CA TRP A 464 -7.96 6.95 15.96
C TRP A 464 -9.11 7.96 16.14
N PHE A 465 -9.42 8.34 17.39
CA PHE A 465 -10.39 9.40 17.70
C PHE A 465 -9.84 10.81 17.40
N SER A 466 -8.54 10.96 17.18
CA SER A 466 -7.95 12.18 16.62
C SER A 466 -7.77 12.10 15.12
N SER A 467 -7.22 10.99 14.62
CA SER A 467 -6.88 10.85 13.20
C SER A 467 -8.10 10.72 12.27
N TRP A 468 -9.29 10.35 12.77
CA TRP A 468 -10.50 10.35 11.95
C TRP A 468 -10.98 11.75 11.55
N LEU A 469 -10.50 12.80 12.23
CA LEU A 469 -10.79 14.19 11.92
C LEU A 469 -9.77 14.80 10.92
N TRP A 470 -8.72 14.04 10.56
CA TRP A 470 -7.56 14.54 9.85
C TRP A 470 -7.88 15.40 8.61
N PRO A 471 -8.72 14.98 7.65
CA PRO A 471 -9.02 15.80 6.47
C PRO A 471 -9.69 17.14 6.77
N MET A 472 -10.40 17.24 7.89
CA MET A 472 -11.08 18.46 8.33
C MET A 472 -10.18 19.34 9.21
N SER A 473 -9.53 18.71 10.20
CA SER A 473 -8.79 19.45 11.24
C SER A 473 -7.51 20.09 10.71
N VAL A 474 -6.84 19.50 9.70
CA VAL A 474 -5.64 20.10 9.08
C VAL A 474 -5.93 21.44 8.38
N PHE A 475 -7.19 21.72 8.05
CA PHE A 475 -7.67 22.99 7.50
C PHE A 475 -8.55 23.76 8.49
N ASN A 476 -8.47 23.42 9.78
CA ASN A 476 -9.27 24.04 10.86
C ASN A 476 -10.80 23.92 10.67
N GLY A 477 -11.28 22.95 9.88
CA GLY A 477 -12.70 22.82 9.53
C GLY A 477 -13.61 22.40 10.69
N VAL A 478 -13.07 21.80 11.75
CA VAL A 478 -13.84 21.42 12.95
C VAL A 478 -14.12 22.63 13.85
N LEU A 479 -13.14 23.52 14.03
CA LEU A 479 -13.28 24.70 14.89
C LEU A 479 -13.89 25.90 14.16
N ASP A 480 -13.58 26.06 12.87
CA ASP A 480 -14.06 27.12 12.00
C ASP A 480 -14.46 26.56 10.62
N PRO A 481 -15.67 25.96 10.50
CA PRO A 481 -16.14 25.34 9.25
C PRO A 481 -16.37 26.35 8.13
N ASP A 482 -16.44 27.64 8.45
CA ASP A 482 -16.66 28.69 7.48
C ASP A 482 -15.38 29.28 6.88
N ASN A 483 -14.22 28.86 7.37
CA ASN A 483 -12.94 29.40 6.89
C ASN A 483 -12.67 29.07 5.40
N LYS A 484 -11.93 29.97 4.75
CA LYS A 484 -11.69 29.95 3.30
C LYS A 484 -10.90 28.71 2.85
N GLU A 485 -9.93 28.25 3.65
CA GLU A 485 -9.09 27.11 3.31
C GLU A 485 -9.87 25.80 3.35
N PHE A 486 -10.65 25.58 4.39
CA PHE A 486 -11.51 24.40 4.49
C PHE A 486 -12.49 24.34 3.33
N LYS A 487 -13.19 25.41 3.01
CA LYS A 487 -14.12 25.48 1.87
C LYS A 487 -13.45 25.26 0.51
N TYR A 488 -12.15 25.50 0.40
CA TYR A 488 -11.43 25.34 -0.86
C TYR A 488 -10.81 23.95 -1.01
N TYR A 489 -10.21 23.40 0.04
CA TYR A 489 -9.45 22.14 -0.02
C TYR A 489 -10.27 20.90 0.35
N TYR A 490 -11.38 21.06 1.06
CA TYR A 490 -12.25 19.96 1.48
C TYR A 490 -13.53 19.95 0.63
N PRO A 491 -14.04 18.76 0.17
CA PRO A 491 -13.44 17.42 0.33
C PRO A 491 -12.13 17.28 -0.46
N THR A 492 -11.21 16.45 0.06
CA THR A 492 -9.97 16.15 -0.66
C THR A 492 -10.25 15.22 -1.85
N GLN A 493 -9.36 15.18 -2.85
CA GLN A 493 -9.59 14.39 -4.05
C GLN A 493 -9.24 12.92 -3.84
N ASP A 494 -8.03 12.65 -3.41
CA ASP A 494 -7.53 11.30 -3.25
C ASP A 494 -7.00 11.05 -1.84
N LEU A 495 -7.23 9.84 -1.34
CA LEU A 495 -6.60 9.29 -0.16
C LEU A 495 -5.79 8.06 -0.58
N VAL A 496 -4.51 8.01 -0.23
CA VAL A 496 -3.65 6.85 -0.51
C VAL A 496 -3.23 6.22 0.80
N THR A 497 -3.59 4.97 1.04
CA THR A 497 -3.31 4.30 2.31
C THR A 497 -3.16 2.78 2.17
N GLY A 498 -2.73 2.10 3.23
CA GLY A 498 -2.70 0.65 3.30
C GLY A 498 -4.09 0.05 3.58
N PRO A 499 -4.39 -1.15 3.08
CA PRO A 499 -5.66 -1.82 3.33
C PRO A 499 -5.81 -2.27 4.80
N ASP A 500 -4.73 -2.40 5.53
CA ASP A 500 -4.70 -2.76 6.95
C ASP A 500 -5.29 -1.68 7.87
N ILE A 501 -5.42 -0.44 7.41
CA ILE A 501 -6.09 0.64 8.14
C ILE A 501 -7.40 1.12 7.47
N LEU A 502 -7.99 0.31 6.58
CA LEU A 502 -9.26 0.63 5.93
C LEU A 502 -10.38 0.87 6.94
N PHE A 503 -10.51 0.01 7.96
CA PHE A 503 -11.49 0.18 9.03
C PHE A 503 -11.05 1.23 10.04
N PHE A 504 -9.82 1.14 10.54
CA PHE A 504 -9.31 2.01 11.61
C PHE A 504 -9.34 3.50 11.24
N TRP A 505 -9.04 3.81 9.99
CA TRP A 505 -8.86 5.19 9.56
C TRP A 505 -9.83 5.61 8.45
N VAL A 506 -9.86 4.90 7.33
CA VAL A 506 -10.66 5.31 6.16
C VAL A 506 -12.14 5.34 6.49
N ALA A 507 -12.70 4.26 7.03
CA ALA A 507 -14.13 4.18 7.39
C ALA A 507 -14.48 5.22 8.45
N ARG A 508 -13.62 5.39 9.46
CA ARG A 508 -13.83 6.38 10.52
C ARG A 508 -13.78 7.81 10.00
N MET A 509 -12.87 8.15 9.09
CA MET A 509 -12.86 9.47 8.43
C MET A 509 -14.14 9.72 7.62
N ILE A 510 -14.66 8.71 6.93
CA ILE A 510 -15.92 8.83 6.18
C ILE A 510 -17.08 9.12 7.16
N ILE A 511 -17.16 8.37 8.26
CA ILE A 511 -18.16 8.60 9.32
C ILE A 511 -18.03 10.03 9.86
N ALA A 512 -16.83 10.47 10.20
CA ALA A 512 -16.58 11.82 10.71
C ALA A 512 -16.97 12.92 9.70
N GLY A 513 -16.67 12.72 8.41
CA GLY A 513 -17.04 13.66 7.35
C GLY A 513 -18.54 13.89 7.27
N TYR A 514 -19.34 12.82 7.27
CA TYR A 514 -20.79 12.96 7.25
C TYR A 514 -21.37 13.49 8.56
N GLU A 515 -20.79 13.13 9.71
CA GLU A 515 -21.27 13.61 11.02
C GLU A 515 -20.99 15.10 11.27
N PHE A 516 -19.80 15.60 10.89
CA PHE A 516 -19.34 16.93 11.28
C PHE A 516 -19.34 17.95 10.11
N ALA A 517 -19.06 17.51 8.88
CA ALA A 517 -19.08 18.38 7.69
C ALA A 517 -20.35 18.20 6.83
N GLY A 518 -21.13 17.13 7.05
CA GLY A 518 -22.33 16.82 6.27
C GLY A 518 -22.04 16.28 4.86
N GLU A 519 -20.78 16.01 4.54
CA GLU A 519 -20.34 15.52 3.21
C GLU A 519 -19.13 14.58 3.32
N LYS A 520 -18.79 13.93 2.20
CA LYS A 520 -17.64 13.04 2.09
C LYS A 520 -16.31 13.74 2.40
N PRO A 521 -15.35 13.07 3.06
CA PRO A 521 -14.04 13.66 3.34
C PRO A 521 -13.07 13.61 2.14
N PHE A 522 -13.28 12.68 1.21
CA PHE A 522 -12.49 12.47 -0.01
C PHE A 522 -13.33 11.76 -1.06
N THR A 523 -12.86 11.79 -2.32
CA THR A 523 -13.60 11.19 -3.45
C THR A 523 -13.10 9.78 -3.76
N ASN A 524 -11.79 9.57 -3.78
CA ASN A 524 -11.20 8.30 -4.13
C ASN A 524 -10.25 7.81 -3.03
N VAL A 525 -10.22 6.49 -2.84
CA VAL A 525 -9.32 5.83 -1.90
C VAL A 525 -8.48 4.81 -2.66
N TYR A 526 -7.19 5.12 -2.84
CA TYR A 526 -6.23 4.17 -3.39
C TYR A 526 -5.63 3.33 -2.27
N LEU A 527 -5.89 2.03 -2.30
CA LEU A 527 -5.35 1.08 -1.33
C LEU A 527 -4.07 0.45 -1.90
N THR A 528 -2.95 0.70 -1.24
CA THR A 528 -1.65 0.15 -1.65
C THR A 528 -1.58 -1.35 -1.32
N GLY A 529 -0.65 -2.07 -1.97
CA GLY A 529 -0.25 -3.38 -1.47
C GLY A 529 0.68 -3.28 -0.26
N LEU A 530 0.78 -4.37 0.50
CA LEU A 530 1.78 -4.49 1.57
C LEU A 530 3.14 -4.83 0.96
N VAL A 531 4.19 -4.17 1.45
CA VAL A 531 5.56 -4.52 1.04
C VAL A 531 6.05 -5.72 1.85
N ARG A 532 6.43 -6.79 1.15
CA ARG A 532 6.89 -8.05 1.71
C ARG A 532 8.34 -8.34 1.32
N ASP A 533 9.03 -9.09 2.17
CA ASP A 533 10.36 -9.61 1.86
C ASP A 533 10.31 -10.81 0.86
N LYS A 534 11.48 -11.28 0.44
CA LYS A 534 11.60 -12.43 -0.49
C LYS A 534 10.97 -13.73 0.03
N LEU A 535 10.73 -13.83 1.36
CA LEU A 535 10.02 -14.93 1.99
C LEU A 535 8.52 -14.68 2.16
N ARG A 536 7.98 -13.63 1.52
CA ARG A 536 6.59 -13.18 1.57
C ARG A 536 6.10 -12.71 2.94
N ARG A 537 7.00 -12.44 3.91
CA ARG A 537 6.63 -11.89 5.21
C ARG A 537 6.46 -10.38 5.10
N LYS A 538 5.46 -9.81 5.77
CA LYS A 538 5.27 -8.36 5.87
C LYS A 538 6.56 -7.73 6.41
N MET A 539 7.08 -6.72 5.73
CA MET A 539 8.23 -5.96 6.22
C MET A 539 7.84 -5.16 7.45
N SER A 540 8.59 -5.34 8.52
CA SER A 540 8.38 -4.61 9.77
C SER A 540 9.71 -4.34 10.48
N LYS A 541 9.71 -3.33 11.34
CA LYS A 541 10.87 -2.97 12.16
C LYS A 541 11.20 -4.07 13.17
N SER A 542 10.17 -4.71 13.74
CA SER A 542 10.32 -5.77 14.72
C SER A 542 10.98 -7.03 14.16
N LEU A 543 10.76 -7.36 12.89
CA LEU A 543 11.39 -8.49 12.21
C LEU A 543 12.77 -8.15 11.63
N GLY A 544 13.16 -6.87 11.59
CA GLY A 544 14.43 -6.44 11.00
C GLY A 544 14.60 -6.79 9.52
N ASN A 545 13.52 -7.08 8.80
CA ASN A 545 13.52 -7.50 7.40
C ASN A 545 13.24 -6.37 6.40
N SER A 546 13.11 -5.12 6.87
CA SER A 546 12.98 -3.94 6.03
C SER A 546 14.35 -3.29 5.83
N PRO A 547 14.81 -3.08 4.58
CA PRO A 547 16.04 -2.37 4.33
C PRO A 547 15.95 -0.91 4.81
N ASN A 548 17.10 -0.32 5.10
CA ASN A 548 17.16 1.08 5.48
C ASN A 548 16.87 1.97 4.26
N ALA A 549 15.80 2.75 4.32
CA ALA A 549 15.34 3.60 3.22
C ALA A 549 16.40 4.65 2.80
N LEU A 550 17.07 5.31 3.74
CA LEU A 550 18.12 6.28 3.44
C LEU A 550 19.35 5.64 2.77
N LYS A 551 19.68 4.41 3.16
CA LYS A 551 20.76 3.66 2.51
C LYS A 551 20.42 3.33 1.06
N LEU A 552 19.18 2.89 0.78
CA LEU A 552 18.73 2.64 -0.59
C LEU A 552 18.78 3.90 -1.46
N ILE A 553 18.33 5.05 -0.93
CA ILE A 553 18.41 6.34 -1.63
C ILE A 553 19.86 6.71 -1.92
N LYS A 554 20.77 6.51 -0.95
CA LYS A 554 22.19 6.75 -1.15
C LYS A 554 22.80 5.85 -2.24
N ASP A 555 22.44 4.57 -2.25
CA ASP A 555 23.02 3.57 -3.16
C ASP A 555 22.47 3.68 -4.59
N PHE A 556 21.19 4.02 -4.76
CA PHE A 556 20.48 3.97 -6.05
C PHE A 556 19.89 5.32 -6.50
N GLY A 557 19.94 6.36 -5.67
CA GLY A 557 19.26 7.63 -5.88
C GLY A 557 17.77 7.58 -5.55
N ALA A 558 17.18 8.72 -5.21
CA ALA A 558 15.74 8.80 -4.93
C ALA A 558 14.90 8.39 -6.14
N ASP A 559 15.24 8.86 -7.35
CA ASP A 559 14.57 8.47 -8.61
C ASP A 559 14.62 6.95 -8.82
N GLY A 560 15.78 6.32 -8.55
CA GLY A 560 15.95 4.88 -8.66
C GLY A 560 15.07 4.09 -7.71
N VAL A 561 14.96 4.53 -6.45
CA VAL A 561 14.10 3.91 -5.43
C VAL A 561 12.62 4.08 -5.79
N ARG A 562 12.19 5.27 -6.22
CA ARG A 562 10.80 5.57 -6.62
C ARG A 562 10.35 4.67 -7.76
N VAL A 563 11.13 4.62 -8.84
CA VAL A 563 10.84 3.75 -10.00
C VAL A 563 10.83 2.28 -9.60
N GLY A 564 11.83 1.83 -8.81
CA GLY A 564 11.90 0.45 -8.35
C GLY A 564 10.66 0.01 -7.55
N LEU A 565 10.16 0.86 -6.66
CA LEU A 565 8.93 0.60 -5.90
C LEU A 565 7.70 0.53 -6.80
N LEU A 566 7.59 1.39 -7.80
CA LEU A 566 6.40 1.51 -8.63
C LEU A 566 6.32 0.46 -9.74
N LEU A 567 7.44 0.00 -10.30
CA LEU A 567 7.46 -0.97 -11.42
C LEU A 567 6.74 -2.29 -11.12
N SER A 568 6.66 -2.69 -9.86
CA SER A 568 6.05 -3.96 -9.42
C SER A 568 4.81 -3.78 -8.54
N SER A 569 4.37 -2.53 -8.30
CA SER A 569 3.25 -2.24 -7.42
C SER A 569 1.96 -2.03 -8.19
N SER A 570 0.95 -2.86 -7.93
CA SER A 570 -0.42 -2.61 -8.39
C SER A 570 -1.36 -2.40 -7.21
N ALA A 571 -2.42 -1.60 -7.40
CA ALA A 571 -3.37 -1.30 -6.35
C ALA A 571 -3.87 -2.56 -5.62
N GLY A 572 -3.76 -2.58 -4.31
CA GLY A 572 -4.21 -3.66 -3.42
C GLY A 572 -3.44 -4.97 -3.49
N ASN A 573 -2.43 -5.11 -4.34
CA ASN A 573 -1.62 -6.32 -4.44
C ASN A 573 -0.28 -6.15 -3.70
N ASP A 574 0.12 -7.19 -2.97
CA ASP A 574 1.38 -7.17 -2.23
C ASP A 574 2.59 -7.03 -3.15
N LEU A 575 3.53 -6.20 -2.77
CA LEU A 575 4.81 -5.99 -3.44
C LEU A 575 5.88 -6.87 -2.79
N LEU A 576 6.46 -7.80 -3.54
CA LEU A 576 7.69 -8.49 -3.15
C LEU A 576 8.88 -7.58 -3.47
N PHE A 577 9.44 -6.94 -2.46
CA PHE A 577 10.53 -6.00 -2.65
C PHE A 577 11.86 -6.71 -2.92
N ASP A 578 12.56 -6.26 -3.97
CA ASP A 578 13.93 -6.63 -4.30
C ASP A 578 14.74 -5.37 -4.65
N GLU A 579 15.94 -5.25 -4.10
CA GLU A 579 16.85 -4.12 -4.38
C GLU A 579 17.24 -4.05 -5.88
N ALA A 580 17.18 -5.17 -6.61
CA ALA A 580 17.38 -5.20 -8.06
C ALA A 580 16.40 -4.27 -8.81
N LEU A 581 15.20 -4.03 -8.27
CA LEU A 581 14.24 -3.09 -8.84
C LEU A 581 14.74 -1.64 -8.74
N CYS A 582 15.37 -1.28 -7.60
CA CYS A 582 15.98 0.04 -7.43
C CYS A 582 17.19 0.21 -8.37
N GLN A 583 17.98 -0.85 -8.58
CA GLN A 583 19.07 -0.85 -9.55
C GLN A 583 18.55 -0.64 -10.98
N GLN A 584 17.42 -1.23 -11.35
CA GLN A 584 16.75 -1.01 -12.65
C GLN A 584 16.33 0.46 -12.80
N GLY A 585 15.74 1.06 -11.76
CA GLY A 585 15.40 2.48 -11.76
C GLY A 585 16.61 3.40 -11.92
N SER A 586 17.72 3.11 -11.22
CA SER A 586 18.99 3.84 -11.38
C SER A 586 19.60 3.67 -12.78
N ALA A 587 19.50 2.47 -13.36
CA ALA A 587 19.94 2.23 -14.75
C ALA A 587 19.10 3.04 -15.75
N PHE A 588 17.79 3.20 -15.49
CA PHE A 588 16.91 4.03 -16.31
C PHE A 588 17.31 5.52 -16.25
N ALA A 589 17.59 6.06 -15.06
CA ALA A 589 18.11 7.42 -14.92
C ALA A 589 19.40 7.63 -15.75
N ASN A 590 20.33 6.68 -15.69
CA ASN A 590 21.57 6.73 -16.49
C ASN A 590 21.29 6.63 -18.00
N LYS A 591 20.29 5.87 -18.43
CA LYS A 591 19.90 5.78 -19.85
C LYS A 591 19.41 7.13 -20.38
N ILE A 592 18.54 7.79 -19.61
CA ILE A 592 18.01 9.12 -19.95
C ILE A 592 19.16 10.16 -19.98
N TRP A 593 20.06 10.10 -18.99
CA TRP A 593 21.24 10.95 -18.92
C TRP A 593 22.16 10.79 -20.14
N ASN A 594 22.39 9.56 -20.56
CA ASN A 594 23.19 9.28 -21.76
C ASN A 594 22.51 9.78 -23.04
N ALA A 595 21.20 9.70 -23.17
CA ALA A 595 20.45 10.29 -24.27
C ALA A 595 20.62 11.82 -24.29
N PHE A 596 20.50 12.48 -23.14
CA PHE A 596 20.76 13.91 -23.01
C PHE A 596 22.20 14.27 -23.46
N ARG A 597 23.20 13.55 -22.98
CA ARG A 597 24.62 13.77 -23.40
C ARG A 597 24.83 13.60 -24.89
N LEU A 598 24.22 12.57 -25.48
CA LEU A 598 24.31 12.31 -26.91
C LEU A 598 23.77 13.52 -27.71
N ILE A 599 22.57 14.00 -27.39
CA ILE A 599 21.91 15.11 -28.07
C ILE A 599 22.73 16.42 -27.92
N LYS A 600 23.19 16.72 -26.72
CA LYS A 600 23.99 17.94 -26.45
C LYS A 600 25.35 17.90 -27.06
N GLY A 601 25.89 16.73 -27.42
CA GLY A 601 27.17 16.54 -28.09
C GLY A 601 27.12 16.75 -29.62
N TRP A 602 25.93 16.82 -30.21
CA TRP A 602 25.83 17.04 -31.66
C TRP A 602 26.21 18.47 -32.06
N GLN A 603 26.90 18.57 -33.22
CA GLN A 603 27.16 19.83 -33.89
C GLN A 603 25.94 20.16 -34.76
N VAL A 604 25.42 21.35 -34.66
CA VAL A 604 24.24 21.79 -35.42
C VAL A 604 24.64 22.65 -36.59
N ALA A 605 24.11 22.38 -37.78
CA ALA A 605 24.34 23.17 -38.98
C ALA A 605 23.00 23.55 -39.67
N ASP A 606 23.06 24.64 -40.42
CA ASP A 606 21.94 25.08 -41.25
C ASP A 606 21.97 24.36 -42.60
N ILE A 607 21.55 23.10 -42.59
CA ILE A 607 21.48 22.22 -43.76
C ILE A 607 20.07 21.67 -43.90
N PRO A 608 19.62 21.22 -45.08
CA PRO A 608 18.32 20.62 -45.29
C PRO A 608 18.06 19.40 -44.37
N GLN A 609 16.87 19.32 -43.84
CA GLN A 609 16.44 18.17 -43.05
C GLN A 609 16.32 16.92 -43.92
N PRO A 610 17.00 15.82 -43.60
CA PRO A 610 16.90 14.58 -44.37
C PRO A 610 15.51 13.92 -44.22
N ASP A 611 15.06 13.22 -45.25
CA ASP A 611 13.72 12.57 -45.22
C ASP A 611 13.60 11.54 -44.11
N TYR A 612 14.65 10.71 -43.87
CA TYR A 612 14.64 9.78 -42.75
C TYR A 612 14.41 10.45 -41.40
N ALA A 613 14.88 11.68 -41.22
CA ALA A 613 14.70 12.42 -39.98
C ALA A 613 13.25 12.92 -39.83
N LYS A 614 12.66 13.44 -40.92
CA LYS A 614 11.26 13.87 -40.93
C LYS A 614 10.32 12.71 -40.58
N GLU A 615 10.50 11.57 -41.22
CA GLU A 615 9.71 10.35 -41.05
C GLU A 615 9.87 9.78 -39.64
N SER A 616 11.08 9.74 -39.11
CA SER A 616 11.36 9.31 -37.73
C SER A 616 10.70 10.18 -36.69
N ILE A 617 10.73 11.49 -36.88
CA ILE A 617 10.09 12.45 -35.97
C ILE A 617 8.57 12.32 -36.05
N LEU A 618 8.01 12.19 -37.27
CA LEU A 618 6.57 11.98 -37.45
C LEU A 618 6.09 10.70 -36.75
N TRP A 619 6.83 9.59 -36.95
CA TRP A 619 6.55 8.35 -36.27
C TRP A 619 6.55 8.52 -34.74
N PHE A 620 7.59 9.14 -34.18
CA PHE A 620 7.69 9.27 -32.73
C PHE A 620 6.62 10.21 -32.15
N LYS A 621 6.22 11.28 -32.86
CA LYS A 621 5.09 12.13 -32.46
C LYS A 621 3.80 11.33 -32.34
N ASN A 622 3.49 10.47 -33.30
CA ASN A 622 2.32 9.60 -33.26
C ASN A 622 2.42 8.57 -32.12
N LYS A 623 3.60 7.99 -31.93
CA LYS A 623 3.85 7.03 -30.81
C LYS A 623 3.70 7.70 -29.44
N PHE A 624 4.20 8.91 -29.30
CA PHE A 624 4.07 9.72 -28.08
C PHE A 624 2.59 9.99 -27.77
N GLN A 625 1.82 10.42 -28.75
CA GLN A 625 0.39 10.74 -28.55
C GLN A 625 -0.44 9.49 -28.20
N LYS A 626 -0.18 8.35 -28.87
CA LYS A 626 -0.79 7.08 -28.48
C LYS A 626 -0.46 6.72 -27.02
N THR A 627 0.80 6.79 -26.65
CA THR A 627 1.24 6.45 -25.28
C THR A 627 0.66 7.43 -24.26
N LEU A 628 0.57 8.71 -24.60
CA LEU A 628 -0.06 9.72 -23.72
C LEU A 628 -1.53 9.35 -23.42
N GLY A 629 -2.35 9.09 -24.43
CA GLY A 629 -3.75 8.70 -24.25
C GLY A 629 -3.88 7.39 -23.44
N GLU A 630 -3.02 6.40 -23.69
CA GLU A 630 -3.00 5.16 -22.91
C GLU A 630 -2.61 5.37 -21.45
N THR A 631 -1.69 6.29 -21.15
CA THR A 631 -1.29 6.61 -19.78
C THR A 631 -2.35 7.41 -19.04
N GLU A 632 -3.08 8.28 -19.73
CA GLU A 632 -4.22 9.00 -19.16
C GLU A 632 -5.34 8.02 -18.77
N ASP A 633 -5.63 7.01 -19.62
CA ASP A 633 -6.58 5.95 -19.27
C ASP A 633 -6.13 5.16 -18.02
N ASP A 634 -4.82 4.84 -17.93
CA ASP A 634 -4.27 4.17 -16.75
C ASP A 634 -4.38 5.01 -15.48
N PHE A 635 -4.06 6.31 -15.54
CA PHE A 635 -4.23 7.22 -14.40
C PHE A 635 -5.69 7.34 -13.98
N SER A 636 -6.62 7.41 -14.92
CA SER A 636 -8.06 7.46 -14.63
C SER A 636 -8.58 6.23 -13.87
N LYS A 637 -7.87 5.10 -13.99
CA LYS A 637 -8.15 3.81 -13.36
C LYS A 637 -7.21 3.49 -12.19
N TYR A 638 -6.38 4.45 -11.77
CA TYR A 638 -5.36 4.26 -10.73
C TYR A 638 -4.37 3.12 -11.02
N ARG A 639 -4.04 2.88 -12.29
CA ARG A 639 -3.03 1.91 -12.74
C ARG A 639 -1.66 2.58 -12.89
N ILE A 640 -1.15 3.14 -11.81
CA ILE A 640 0.06 3.97 -11.79
C ILE A 640 1.29 3.19 -12.28
N SER A 641 1.42 1.92 -11.92
CA SER A 641 2.50 1.04 -12.38
C SER A 641 2.44 0.80 -13.90
N ASP A 642 1.24 0.60 -14.46
CA ASP A 642 1.05 0.39 -15.90
C ASP A 642 1.39 1.67 -16.68
N ALA A 643 0.98 2.83 -16.18
CA ALA A 643 1.34 4.13 -16.74
C ALA A 643 2.87 4.32 -16.77
N LEU A 644 3.55 4.06 -15.64
CA LEU A 644 5.02 4.11 -15.58
C LEU A 644 5.67 3.15 -16.58
N MET A 645 5.17 1.92 -16.72
CA MET A 645 5.74 0.93 -17.62
C MET A 645 5.61 1.36 -19.10
N LYS A 646 4.50 2.00 -19.48
CA LYS A 646 4.32 2.56 -20.82
C LYS A 646 5.27 3.73 -21.09
N ILE A 647 5.38 4.65 -20.14
CA ILE A 647 6.35 5.76 -20.22
C ILE A 647 7.78 5.25 -20.26
N TYR A 648 8.11 4.23 -19.47
CA TYR A 648 9.42 3.58 -19.48
C TYR A 648 9.76 3.04 -20.87
N LYS A 649 8.83 2.31 -21.51
CA LYS A 649 9.02 1.79 -22.87
C LYS A 649 9.12 2.90 -23.90
N LEU A 650 8.27 3.90 -23.84
CA LEU A 650 8.32 5.07 -24.73
C LEU A 650 9.71 5.73 -24.69
N VAL A 651 10.27 5.92 -23.49
CA VAL A 651 11.56 6.61 -23.35
C VAL A 651 12.74 5.68 -23.60
N TRP A 652 12.75 4.47 -23.03
CA TRP A 652 13.87 3.54 -23.17
C TRP A 652 13.98 2.96 -24.59
N ASP A 653 12.86 2.42 -25.08
CA ASP A 653 12.85 1.73 -26.36
C ASP A 653 12.60 2.70 -27.53
N ASP A 654 11.47 3.40 -27.54
CA ASP A 654 11.05 4.18 -28.70
C ASP A 654 11.88 5.45 -28.87
N PHE A 655 12.12 6.22 -27.81
CA PHE A 655 12.94 7.43 -27.88
C PHE A 655 14.45 7.10 -27.98
N CYS A 656 15.01 6.41 -26.98
CA CYS A 656 16.44 6.22 -26.88
C CYS A 656 16.98 5.17 -27.86
N SER A 657 16.27 4.06 -28.11
CA SER A 657 16.78 2.95 -28.91
C SER A 657 16.33 2.99 -30.37
N TRP A 658 15.21 3.67 -30.68
CA TRP A 658 14.76 3.86 -32.06
C TRP A 658 14.97 5.27 -32.57
N LEU A 659 14.25 6.28 -32.02
CA LEU A 659 14.30 7.64 -32.55
C LEU A 659 15.73 8.18 -32.65
N LEU A 660 16.49 8.15 -31.56
CA LEU A 660 17.83 8.70 -31.52
C LEU A 660 18.78 7.95 -32.48
N GLU A 661 18.64 6.65 -32.65
CA GLU A 661 19.44 5.87 -33.61
C GLU A 661 19.07 6.22 -35.06
N MET A 662 17.78 6.46 -35.35
CA MET A 662 17.32 6.86 -36.68
C MET A 662 17.86 8.24 -37.09
N ILE A 663 17.87 9.21 -36.16
CA ILE A 663 18.18 10.61 -36.46
C ILE A 663 19.64 10.99 -36.21
N LYS A 664 20.39 10.23 -35.39
CA LYS A 664 21.80 10.62 -35.10
C LYS A 664 22.62 10.82 -36.36
N PRO A 665 23.41 11.91 -36.44
CA PRO A 665 24.28 12.15 -37.59
C PRO A 665 25.39 11.10 -37.68
N ALA A 666 25.95 10.92 -38.86
CA ALA A 666 27.17 10.12 -39.05
C ALA A 666 28.30 10.72 -38.18
N PHE A 667 29.23 9.85 -37.75
CA PHE A 667 30.35 10.29 -36.92
C PHE A 667 31.15 11.44 -37.58
N GLY A 668 31.28 12.55 -36.86
CA GLY A 668 32.00 13.76 -37.35
C GLY A 668 31.15 14.66 -38.27
N SER A 669 29.90 14.30 -38.54
CA SER A 669 28.96 15.12 -39.33
C SER A 669 28.03 15.91 -38.44
N PRO A 670 27.57 17.11 -38.83
CA PRO A 670 26.58 17.88 -38.08
C PRO A 670 25.17 17.31 -38.30
N ILE A 671 24.30 17.58 -37.35
CA ILE A 671 22.83 17.42 -37.49
C ILE A 671 22.22 18.69 -38.07
N ASP A 672 21.16 18.57 -38.86
CA ASP A 672 20.42 19.74 -39.33
C ASP A 672 19.65 20.42 -38.17
N LYS A 673 19.51 21.74 -38.31
CA LYS A 673 18.88 22.57 -37.27
C LYS A 673 17.44 22.20 -36.94
N GLU A 674 16.65 21.79 -37.93
CA GLU A 674 15.24 21.46 -37.75
C GLU A 674 15.07 20.15 -36.96
N THR A 675 15.81 19.12 -37.36
CA THR A 675 15.82 17.84 -36.60
C THR A 675 16.26 18.04 -35.15
N TYR A 676 17.32 18.85 -34.94
CA TYR A 676 17.79 19.15 -33.59
C TYR A 676 16.71 19.83 -32.74
N ARG A 677 16.01 20.84 -33.29
CA ARG A 677 14.93 21.55 -32.61
C ARG A 677 13.76 20.62 -32.23
N GLU A 678 13.34 19.80 -33.18
CA GLU A 678 12.25 18.85 -32.99
C GLU A 678 12.58 17.82 -31.89
N VAL A 679 13.80 17.28 -31.91
CA VAL A 679 14.24 16.30 -30.91
C VAL A 679 14.33 16.89 -29.51
N ILE A 680 14.79 18.12 -29.36
CA ILE A 680 14.78 18.83 -28.09
C ILE A 680 13.33 18.95 -27.57
N SER A 681 12.42 19.42 -28.43
CA SER A 681 11.00 19.54 -28.05
C SER A 681 10.40 18.21 -27.63
N LEU A 682 10.62 17.14 -28.37
CA LEU A 682 10.14 15.79 -28.01
C LEU A 682 10.77 15.26 -26.73
N PHE A 683 12.03 15.58 -26.48
CA PHE A 683 12.67 15.20 -25.23
C PHE A 683 12.07 15.94 -24.04
N GLU A 684 11.79 17.25 -24.19
CA GLU A 684 11.09 18.04 -23.17
C GLU A 684 9.71 17.47 -22.83
N GLU A 685 8.94 17.03 -23.84
CA GLU A 685 7.65 16.38 -23.61
C GLU A 685 7.80 15.04 -22.85
N ASN A 686 8.82 14.24 -23.19
CA ASN A 686 9.15 13.02 -22.42
C ASN A 686 9.55 13.32 -20.97
N LEU A 687 10.32 14.39 -20.74
CA LEU A 687 10.70 14.80 -19.38
C LEU A 687 9.48 15.19 -18.53
N LYS A 688 8.47 15.82 -19.12
CA LYS A 688 7.20 16.16 -18.44
C LYS A 688 6.44 14.89 -18.00
N LEU A 689 6.36 13.85 -18.85
CA LEU A 689 5.73 12.58 -18.49
C LEU A 689 6.50 11.82 -17.39
N LEU A 690 7.83 11.90 -17.41
CA LEU A 690 8.69 11.23 -16.44
C LEU A 690 8.76 11.94 -15.09
N HIS A 691 8.61 13.26 -15.06
CA HIS A 691 8.85 14.06 -13.85
C HIS A 691 8.09 13.60 -12.61
N PRO A 692 6.81 13.20 -12.68
CA PRO A 692 6.11 12.67 -11.52
C PRO A 692 6.81 11.45 -10.89
N PHE A 693 7.48 10.64 -11.69
CA PHE A 693 8.14 9.40 -11.27
C PHE A 693 9.62 9.60 -10.90
N MET A 694 10.32 10.45 -11.65
CA MET A 694 11.77 10.68 -11.58
C MET A 694 12.09 12.18 -11.52
N PRO A 695 11.72 12.87 -10.42
CA PRO A 695 11.76 14.33 -10.39
C PRO A 695 13.16 14.94 -10.51
N PHE A 696 14.20 14.28 -10.01
CA PHE A 696 15.52 14.86 -9.91
C PHE A 696 16.31 14.83 -11.23
N VAL A 697 16.41 13.69 -11.87
CA VAL A 697 17.12 13.57 -13.16
C VAL A 697 16.41 14.38 -14.25
N THR A 698 15.08 14.40 -14.21
CA THR A 698 14.31 15.16 -15.21
C THR A 698 14.44 16.66 -15.03
N GLU A 699 14.44 17.19 -13.80
CA GLU A 699 14.69 18.62 -13.53
C GLU A 699 16.11 19.01 -13.95
N GLU A 700 17.13 18.20 -13.61
CA GLU A 700 18.51 18.49 -14.00
C GLU A 700 18.66 18.61 -15.54
N ILE A 701 18.08 17.65 -16.28
CA ILE A 701 18.12 17.68 -17.76
C ILE A 701 17.33 18.88 -18.28
N TRP A 702 16.12 19.14 -17.73
CA TRP A 702 15.26 20.26 -18.12
C TRP A 702 15.98 21.60 -18.02
N GLN A 703 16.72 21.83 -16.96
CA GLN A 703 17.46 23.06 -16.75
C GLN A 703 18.72 23.20 -17.62
N GLN A 704 19.28 22.07 -18.07
CA GLN A 704 20.49 22.07 -18.89
C GLN A 704 20.21 22.02 -20.40
N ILE A 705 19.02 21.50 -20.81
CA ILE A 705 18.74 21.29 -22.23
C ILE A 705 18.49 22.61 -22.98
N ALA A 706 17.91 23.59 -22.32
CA ALA A 706 17.65 24.93 -22.83
C ALA A 706 17.89 26.00 -21.76
N PRO A 707 18.19 27.28 -22.16
CA PRO A 707 18.23 28.39 -21.21
C PRO A 707 16.85 28.62 -20.59
N ARG A 708 16.77 28.70 -19.23
CA ARG A 708 15.54 28.93 -18.48
C ARG A 708 15.73 29.96 -17.39
N SER A 709 14.65 30.65 -17.03
CA SER A 709 14.59 31.49 -15.85
C SER A 709 14.41 30.63 -14.59
N THR A 710 14.62 31.23 -13.42
CA THR A 710 14.44 30.55 -12.12
C THR A 710 12.98 30.14 -11.83
N GLN A 711 12.03 30.68 -12.60
CA GLN A 711 10.60 30.34 -12.48
C GLN A 711 10.13 29.26 -13.47
N GLU A 712 10.99 28.89 -14.42
CA GLU A 712 10.67 27.87 -15.41
C GLU A 712 11.17 26.47 -14.98
N ALA A 713 10.76 26.06 -13.77
CA ALA A 713 11.01 24.72 -13.27
C ALA A 713 10.12 23.68 -13.95
N LEU A 714 10.63 22.46 -14.13
CA LEU A 714 9.82 21.38 -14.73
C LEU A 714 8.58 21.05 -13.89
N ILE A 715 8.70 21.12 -12.56
CA ILE A 715 7.59 20.83 -11.65
C ILE A 715 6.34 21.70 -11.85
N VAL A 716 6.48 22.86 -12.46
CA VAL A 716 5.36 23.79 -12.79
C VAL A 716 5.18 23.97 -14.30
N ALA A 717 5.82 23.15 -15.12
CA ALA A 717 5.61 23.16 -16.57
C ALA A 717 4.21 22.65 -16.92
N SER A 718 3.73 22.98 -18.12
CA SER A 718 2.43 22.48 -18.59
C SER A 718 2.53 21.02 -19.03
N TYR A 719 1.63 20.18 -18.56
CA TYR A 719 1.50 18.78 -18.98
C TYR A 719 1.27 18.67 -20.49
N PRO A 720 1.77 17.62 -21.17
CA PRO A 720 1.50 17.40 -22.59
C PRO A 720 0.00 17.33 -22.88
N LYS A 721 -0.41 17.86 -24.03
CA LYS A 721 -1.80 17.80 -24.48
C LYS A 721 -2.00 16.64 -25.44
N GLU A 722 -3.11 15.94 -25.29
CA GLU A 722 -3.50 14.88 -26.22
C GLU A 722 -3.87 15.50 -27.57
N GLU A 723 -3.34 14.91 -28.64
CA GLU A 723 -3.64 15.24 -30.02
C GLU A 723 -3.96 13.95 -30.79
N ALA A 724 -4.65 14.08 -31.90
CA ALA A 724 -4.94 12.95 -32.77
C ALA A 724 -3.64 12.34 -33.32
N PHE A 725 -3.61 11.03 -33.49
CA PHE A 725 -2.47 10.29 -34.06
C PHE A 725 -2.93 9.32 -35.14
N ASP A 726 -1.98 8.92 -36.00
CA ASP A 726 -2.23 7.97 -37.09
C ASP A 726 -1.84 6.55 -36.66
N GLU A 727 -2.83 5.73 -36.34
CA GLU A 727 -2.65 4.32 -35.98
C GLU A 727 -2.09 3.48 -37.12
N SER A 728 -2.47 3.81 -38.38
CA SER A 728 -2.00 3.10 -39.58
C SER A 728 -0.50 3.30 -39.77
N LEU A 729 -0.02 4.54 -39.54
CA LEU A 729 1.42 4.87 -39.60
C LEU A 729 2.19 4.06 -38.54
N LEU A 730 1.69 4.00 -37.32
CA LEU A 730 2.33 3.23 -36.25
C LEU A 730 2.41 1.73 -36.59
N HIS A 731 1.33 1.18 -37.11
CA HIS A 731 1.28 -0.23 -37.52
C HIS A 731 2.25 -0.53 -38.68
N THR A 732 2.33 0.39 -39.64
CA THR A 732 3.29 0.29 -40.76
C THR A 732 4.74 0.34 -40.27
N PHE A 733 5.02 1.18 -39.28
CA PHE A 733 6.38 1.26 -38.71
C PHE A 733 6.77 0.02 -37.91
N GLU A 734 5.85 -0.68 -37.25
CA GLU A 734 6.13 -1.98 -36.62
C GLU A 734 6.67 -2.97 -37.65
N PHE A 735 6.09 -2.95 -38.86
CA PHE A 735 6.61 -3.74 -39.97
C PHE A 735 8.04 -3.36 -40.39
N VAL A 736 8.34 -2.06 -40.42
CA VAL A 736 9.72 -1.56 -40.70
C VAL A 736 10.69 -2.03 -39.61
N GLN A 737 10.29 -2.03 -38.36
CA GLN A 737 11.11 -2.54 -37.28
C GLN A 737 11.44 -4.04 -37.42
N GLU A 738 10.49 -4.85 -37.88
CA GLU A 738 10.70 -6.27 -38.16
C GLU A 738 11.67 -6.45 -39.34
N ILE A 739 11.59 -5.64 -40.39
CA ILE A 739 12.55 -5.67 -41.51
C ILE A 739 13.98 -5.39 -41.03
N ILE A 740 14.17 -4.31 -40.29
CA ILE A 740 15.48 -3.93 -39.74
C ILE A 740 16.03 -5.02 -38.82
N SER A 741 15.18 -5.63 -38.00
CA SER A 741 15.52 -6.75 -37.13
C SER A 741 15.98 -7.99 -37.95
N GLY A 742 15.28 -8.29 -39.03
CA GLY A 742 15.65 -9.36 -39.98
C GLY A 742 17.01 -9.12 -40.60
N ILE A 743 17.26 -7.91 -41.08
CA ILE A 743 18.58 -7.52 -41.66
C ILE A 743 19.70 -7.69 -40.60
N ARG A 744 19.49 -7.21 -39.38
CA ARG A 744 20.47 -7.33 -38.29
C ARG A 744 20.72 -8.79 -37.90
N THR A 745 19.68 -9.61 -37.92
CA THR A 745 19.80 -11.05 -37.65
C THR A 745 20.68 -11.74 -38.69
N ILE A 746 20.43 -11.49 -39.97
CA ILE A 746 21.23 -12.05 -41.05
C ILE A 746 22.69 -11.59 -40.98
N ARG A 747 22.95 -10.29 -40.72
CA ARG A 747 24.30 -9.79 -40.49
C ARG A 747 25.03 -10.54 -39.40
N LYS A 748 24.35 -10.75 -38.25
CA LYS A 748 24.90 -11.48 -37.10
C LYS A 748 25.19 -12.95 -37.45
N GLU A 749 24.24 -13.63 -38.08
CA GLU A 749 24.35 -15.06 -38.42
C GLU A 749 25.42 -15.34 -39.49
N LYS A 750 25.64 -14.37 -40.38
CA LYS A 750 26.62 -14.47 -41.47
C LYS A 750 27.95 -13.76 -41.17
N ASN A 751 28.12 -13.24 -39.95
CA ASN A 751 29.31 -12.49 -39.52
C ASN A 751 29.62 -11.26 -40.40
N ILE A 752 28.61 -10.63 -40.98
CA ILE A 752 28.75 -9.41 -41.79
C ILE A 752 28.84 -8.24 -40.80
N THR A 753 29.98 -7.54 -40.81
CA THR A 753 30.16 -6.40 -39.92
C THR A 753 29.20 -5.26 -40.29
N PHE A 754 28.78 -4.46 -39.31
CA PHE A 754 27.90 -3.33 -39.61
C PHE A 754 28.56 -2.27 -40.52
N LYS A 755 29.89 -2.23 -40.58
CA LYS A 755 30.64 -1.30 -41.47
C LYS A 755 30.53 -1.67 -42.94
N GLU A 756 30.24 -2.92 -43.24
CA GLU A 756 30.07 -3.37 -44.64
C GLU A 756 28.69 -2.99 -45.16
N GLU A 757 28.66 -2.32 -46.29
CA GLU A 757 27.39 -2.05 -46.98
C GLU A 757 26.91 -3.30 -47.73
N ILE A 758 25.61 -3.54 -47.67
CA ILE A 758 24.92 -4.60 -48.41
C ILE A 758 23.75 -3.99 -49.17
N SER A 759 23.34 -4.60 -50.26
CA SER A 759 22.11 -4.23 -50.97
C SER A 759 20.90 -5.10 -50.50
N LEU A 760 19.71 -4.58 -50.69
CA LEU A 760 18.46 -5.27 -50.37
C LEU A 760 17.55 -5.27 -51.59
N SER A 761 16.99 -6.40 -51.91
CA SER A 761 15.91 -6.52 -52.94
C SER A 761 14.63 -7.00 -52.28
N VAL A 762 13.50 -6.48 -52.71
CA VAL A 762 12.21 -6.66 -52.03
C VAL A 762 11.14 -7.11 -53.03
N ILE A 763 10.43 -8.16 -52.68
CA ILE A 763 9.12 -8.50 -53.30
C ILE A 763 8.07 -7.93 -52.33
N ASP A 764 7.44 -6.81 -52.74
CA ASP A 764 6.53 -6.02 -51.87
C ASP A 764 5.06 -6.46 -52.08
N ASN A 765 4.70 -7.58 -51.49
CA ASN A 765 3.34 -8.11 -51.52
C ASN A 765 2.34 -7.38 -50.62
N GLU A 766 2.84 -6.67 -49.58
CA GLU A 766 2.06 -5.86 -48.65
C GLU A 766 1.85 -4.42 -49.12
N HIS A 767 2.46 -4.04 -50.27
CA HIS A 767 2.41 -2.68 -50.80
C HIS A 767 2.89 -1.61 -49.82
N LEU A 768 3.98 -1.92 -49.08
CA LEU A 768 4.60 -0.99 -48.12
C LEU A 768 5.15 0.25 -48.83
N GLY A 769 5.58 0.10 -50.12
CA GLY A 769 6.22 1.17 -50.88
C GLY A 769 7.59 1.55 -50.37
N ASN A 770 8.09 2.69 -50.85
CA ASN A 770 9.44 3.18 -50.60
C ASN A 770 9.52 4.28 -49.52
N GLN A 771 8.43 4.60 -48.86
CA GLN A 771 8.34 5.68 -47.86
C GLN A 771 9.39 5.53 -46.74
N TRP A 772 9.69 4.29 -46.32
CA TRP A 772 10.59 3.99 -45.21
C TRP A 772 11.98 3.57 -45.62
N ASP A 773 12.27 3.59 -46.92
CA ASP A 773 13.56 3.11 -47.44
C ASP A 773 14.75 3.82 -46.84
N SER A 774 14.65 5.13 -46.64
CA SER A 774 15.71 5.93 -46.04
C SER A 774 16.08 5.50 -44.61
N ILE A 775 15.09 5.05 -43.82
CA ILE A 775 15.29 4.53 -42.47
C ILE A 775 15.90 3.12 -42.53
N ILE A 776 15.34 2.26 -43.37
CA ILE A 776 15.84 0.89 -43.57
C ILE A 776 17.30 0.91 -44.05
N GLN A 777 17.62 1.78 -45.01
CA GLN A 777 19.00 1.98 -45.50
C GLN A 777 19.93 2.39 -44.38
N LYS A 778 19.53 3.41 -43.58
CA LYS A 778 20.35 3.93 -42.49
C LYS A 778 20.58 2.90 -41.39
N LEU A 779 19.52 2.28 -40.86
CA LEU A 779 19.62 1.36 -39.73
C LEU A 779 20.07 -0.04 -40.10
N GLY A 780 19.89 -0.44 -41.33
CA GLY A 780 20.40 -1.67 -41.93
C GLY A 780 21.81 -1.58 -42.47
N ASN A 781 22.33 -0.37 -42.66
CA ASN A 781 23.51 -0.06 -43.49
C ASN A 781 23.40 -0.67 -44.89
N ILE A 782 22.29 -0.31 -45.58
CA ILE A 782 21.93 -0.79 -46.93
C ILE A 782 22.33 0.26 -47.96
N SER A 783 23.13 -0.11 -48.93
CA SER A 783 23.59 0.78 -50.01
C SER A 783 22.48 1.14 -51.00
N SER A 784 21.58 0.20 -51.26
CA SER A 784 20.44 0.40 -52.17
C SER A 784 19.32 -0.59 -51.87
N ILE A 785 18.07 -0.14 -52.09
CA ILE A 785 16.87 -1.00 -52.04
C ILE A 785 16.32 -1.05 -53.45
N SER A 786 16.04 -2.25 -53.92
CA SER A 786 15.41 -2.47 -55.25
C SER A 786 14.17 -3.32 -55.13
N TYR A 787 13.11 -2.93 -55.81
CA TYR A 787 11.84 -3.64 -55.85
C TYR A 787 11.80 -4.57 -57.06
N THR A 788 11.42 -5.83 -56.85
CA THR A 788 11.43 -6.88 -57.88
C THR A 788 10.19 -7.78 -57.74
N GLU A 789 9.81 -8.38 -58.84
CA GLU A 789 8.73 -9.40 -58.88
C GLU A 789 9.29 -10.84 -58.81
N LYS A 790 10.61 -11.00 -58.88
CA LYS A 790 11.27 -12.31 -58.95
C LYS A 790 12.26 -12.49 -57.82
N THR A 791 12.44 -13.73 -57.40
CA THR A 791 13.50 -14.13 -56.46
C THR A 791 14.86 -13.82 -57.02
N ILE A 792 15.81 -13.47 -56.17
CA ILE A 792 17.20 -13.17 -56.54
C ILE A 792 18.06 -14.41 -56.29
N GLU A 793 18.63 -14.95 -57.38
CA GLU A 793 19.58 -16.07 -57.31
C GLU A 793 20.85 -15.66 -56.52
N GLY A 794 21.31 -16.54 -55.65
CA GLY A 794 22.51 -16.28 -54.83
C GLY A 794 22.31 -15.28 -53.70
N ALA A 795 21.12 -15.00 -53.30
CA ALA A 795 20.81 -14.17 -52.17
C ALA A 795 20.24 -14.98 -51.00
N ILE A 796 20.58 -14.55 -49.78
CA ILE A 796 19.90 -15.02 -48.57
C ILE A 796 18.59 -14.26 -48.42
N SER A 797 17.51 -14.98 -48.18
CA SER A 797 16.19 -14.39 -48.02
C SER A 797 15.66 -14.49 -46.57
N PHE A 798 14.84 -13.53 -46.20
CA PHE A 798 14.00 -13.57 -45.01
C PHE A 798 12.62 -12.98 -45.33
N ARG A 799 11.63 -13.35 -44.54
CA ARG A 799 10.24 -12.86 -44.69
C ARG A 799 9.84 -12.01 -43.52
N VAL A 800 9.09 -10.95 -43.82
CA VAL A 800 8.34 -10.19 -42.84
C VAL A 800 6.92 -10.06 -43.37
N LYS A 801 5.96 -10.66 -42.69
CA LYS A 801 4.61 -10.90 -43.20
C LYS A 801 4.63 -11.61 -44.56
N SER A 802 4.00 -11.05 -45.60
CA SER A 802 4.04 -11.61 -46.95
C SER A 802 5.15 -11.08 -47.85
N ASN A 803 5.87 -10.05 -47.43
CA ASN A 803 7.03 -9.51 -48.17
C ASN A 803 8.24 -10.45 -48.05
N GLU A 804 8.96 -10.59 -49.15
CA GLU A 804 10.23 -11.34 -49.22
C GLU A 804 11.40 -10.37 -49.44
N TYR A 805 12.44 -10.49 -48.63
CA TYR A 805 13.62 -9.65 -48.64
C TYR A 805 14.85 -10.50 -49.00
N PHE A 806 15.69 -10.03 -49.94
CA PHE A 806 16.85 -10.73 -50.46
C PHE A 806 18.10 -9.89 -50.24
N ILE A 807 19.12 -10.49 -49.64
CA ILE A 807 20.45 -9.89 -49.47
C ILE A 807 21.46 -10.69 -50.29
N PRO A 808 21.98 -10.14 -51.40
CA PRO A 808 23.00 -10.79 -52.22
C PRO A 808 24.34 -10.80 -51.45
N ILE A 809 24.85 -11.99 -51.14
CA ILE A 809 26.06 -12.16 -50.34
C ILE A 809 26.99 -13.27 -50.85
N LEU A 810 26.79 -13.72 -52.09
CA LEU A 810 27.58 -14.82 -52.71
C LEU A 810 29.09 -14.62 -52.60
N ASP A 811 29.55 -13.38 -52.74
CA ASP A 811 30.97 -13.03 -52.70
C ASP A 811 31.55 -12.97 -51.27
N LYS A 812 30.67 -13.16 -50.26
CA LYS A 812 31.01 -12.90 -48.86
C LYS A 812 30.87 -14.10 -47.92
N ILE A 813 30.37 -15.24 -48.43
CA ILE A 813 30.16 -16.45 -47.64
C ILE A 813 30.70 -17.71 -48.37
N ASP A 814 31.07 -18.72 -47.58
CA ASP A 814 31.31 -20.07 -48.10
C ASP A 814 29.98 -20.77 -48.41
N VAL A 815 29.54 -20.70 -49.65
CA VAL A 815 28.27 -21.20 -50.13
C VAL A 815 28.07 -22.70 -49.81
N ALA A 816 29.13 -23.52 -49.89
CA ALA A 816 29.04 -24.93 -49.61
C ALA A 816 28.77 -25.20 -48.12
N GLN A 817 29.44 -24.47 -47.23
CA GLN A 817 29.23 -24.58 -45.78
C GLN A 817 27.85 -24.06 -45.37
N GLU A 818 27.35 -23.01 -46.03
CA GLU A 818 26.04 -22.45 -45.78
C GLU A 818 24.90 -23.40 -46.22
N ILE A 819 25.04 -24.03 -47.39
CA ILE A 819 24.09 -25.06 -47.86
C ILE A 819 24.03 -26.23 -46.86
N GLU A 820 25.17 -26.72 -46.37
CA GLU A 820 25.22 -27.80 -45.40
C GLU A 820 24.52 -27.41 -44.08
N LYS A 821 24.68 -26.17 -43.64
CA LYS A 821 24.00 -25.64 -42.44
C LYS A 821 22.48 -25.57 -42.63
N LEU A 822 22.04 -25.04 -43.78
CA LEU A 822 20.62 -24.93 -44.12
C LEU A 822 19.95 -26.32 -44.26
N GLU A 823 20.66 -27.31 -44.82
CA GLU A 823 20.18 -28.69 -44.89
C GLU A 823 20.00 -29.34 -43.54
N LYS A 824 20.91 -29.06 -42.60
CA LYS A 824 20.74 -29.47 -41.17
C LYS A 824 19.53 -28.82 -40.53
N GLU A 825 19.33 -27.49 -40.72
CA GLU A 825 18.16 -26.76 -40.22
C GLU A 825 16.86 -27.26 -40.82
N LEU A 826 16.86 -27.55 -42.12
CA LEU A 826 15.73 -28.13 -42.85
C LEU A 826 15.33 -29.49 -42.26
N SER A 827 16.34 -30.34 -42.00
CA SER A 827 16.11 -31.65 -41.39
C SER A 827 15.50 -31.52 -39.99
N TYR A 828 16.00 -30.56 -39.17
CA TYR A 828 15.43 -30.25 -37.84
C TYR A 828 13.99 -29.75 -37.95
N ALA A 829 13.73 -28.76 -38.82
CA ALA A 829 12.40 -28.20 -39.01
C ALA A 829 11.35 -29.25 -39.48
N LYS A 830 11.73 -30.14 -40.39
CA LYS A 830 10.93 -31.28 -40.81
C LYS A 830 10.66 -32.26 -39.67
N GLY A 831 11.64 -32.51 -38.81
CA GLY A 831 11.49 -33.31 -37.59
C GLY A 831 10.51 -32.69 -36.59
N PHE A 832 10.61 -31.38 -36.38
CA PHE A 832 9.69 -30.60 -35.53
C PHE A 832 8.27 -30.63 -36.08
N LEU A 833 8.06 -30.37 -37.37
CA LEU A 833 6.75 -30.42 -38.02
C LEU A 833 6.12 -31.81 -37.86
N LYS A 834 6.88 -32.88 -38.06
CA LYS A 834 6.41 -34.27 -37.84
C LYS A 834 5.92 -34.46 -36.38
N SER A 835 6.62 -33.92 -35.40
CA SER A 835 6.24 -33.99 -34.00
C SER A 835 4.92 -33.24 -33.73
N VAL A 836 4.79 -32.01 -34.26
CA VAL A 836 3.56 -31.20 -34.13
C VAL A 836 2.38 -31.86 -34.81
N ARG A 837 2.55 -32.39 -36.00
CA ARG A 837 1.51 -33.15 -36.73
C ARG A 837 1.08 -34.43 -36.01
N ALA A 838 2.03 -35.15 -35.42
CA ALA A 838 1.71 -36.33 -34.60
C ALA A 838 0.83 -35.98 -33.37
N LYS A 839 1.04 -34.80 -32.78
CA LYS A 839 0.15 -34.30 -31.69
C LYS A 839 -1.24 -33.93 -32.24
N LEU A 840 -1.30 -33.18 -33.33
CA LEU A 840 -2.54 -32.75 -33.96
C LEU A 840 -3.38 -33.92 -34.57
N SER A 841 -2.73 -35.01 -34.96
CA SER A 841 -3.40 -36.23 -35.41
C SER A 841 -3.89 -37.14 -34.26
N ASN A 842 -3.52 -36.84 -33.01
CA ASN A 842 -4.02 -37.59 -31.85
C ASN A 842 -5.41 -37.09 -31.48
N GLU A 843 -6.46 -37.81 -31.81
CA GLU A 843 -7.85 -37.44 -31.51
C GLU A 843 -8.11 -37.22 -30.03
N LYS A 844 -7.44 -37.96 -29.13
CA LYS A 844 -7.57 -37.74 -27.68
C LYS A 844 -7.01 -36.36 -27.23
N PHE A 845 -5.90 -35.95 -27.85
CA PHE A 845 -5.34 -34.64 -27.58
C PHE A 845 -6.25 -33.51 -28.09
N VAL A 846 -6.68 -33.59 -29.34
CA VAL A 846 -7.50 -32.55 -29.99
C VAL A 846 -8.87 -32.39 -29.31
N ASN A 847 -9.46 -33.47 -28.82
CA ASN A 847 -10.79 -33.46 -28.21
C ASN A 847 -10.80 -33.18 -26.70
N SER A 848 -9.65 -33.35 -26.01
CA SER A 848 -9.56 -33.16 -24.54
C SER A 848 -8.73 -31.97 -24.08
N ALA A 849 -7.87 -31.40 -24.95
CA ALA A 849 -7.10 -30.22 -24.59
C ALA A 849 -7.93 -28.92 -24.71
N PRO A 850 -7.64 -27.87 -23.92
CA PRO A 850 -8.27 -26.56 -24.08
C PRO A 850 -8.10 -26.04 -25.52
N ALA A 851 -9.15 -25.41 -26.07
CA ALA A 851 -9.16 -24.89 -27.45
C ALA A 851 -7.95 -24.03 -27.80
N GLN A 852 -7.50 -23.16 -26.83
CA GLN A 852 -6.32 -22.32 -26.96
C GLN A 852 -5.03 -23.12 -27.16
N VAL A 853 -4.91 -24.31 -26.54
CA VAL A 853 -3.72 -25.17 -26.67
C VAL A 853 -3.68 -25.83 -28.05
N VAL A 854 -4.83 -26.26 -28.57
CA VAL A 854 -4.94 -26.82 -29.91
C VAL A 854 -4.66 -25.77 -30.97
N GLU A 855 -5.17 -24.55 -30.78
CA GLU A 855 -4.91 -23.40 -31.69
C GLU A 855 -3.43 -23.06 -31.73
N ASN A 856 -2.76 -23.04 -30.57
CA ASN A 856 -1.32 -22.82 -30.49
C ASN A 856 -0.51 -23.91 -31.22
N GLU A 857 -0.91 -25.18 -31.16
CA GLU A 857 -0.24 -26.24 -31.92
C GLU A 857 -0.50 -26.13 -33.43
N ARG A 858 -1.70 -25.68 -33.87
CA ARG A 858 -1.95 -25.35 -35.28
C ARG A 858 -1.10 -24.19 -35.79
N LYS A 859 -0.96 -23.17 -34.98
CA LYS A 859 -0.05 -22.03 -35.28
C LYS A 859 1.39 -22.51 -35.44
N LYS A 860 1.87 -23.37 -34.54
CA LYS A 860 3.21 -23.99 -34.65
C LYS A 860 3.37 -24.82 -35.94
N GLU A 861 2.33 -25.50 -36.39
CA GLU A 861 2.33 -26.24 -37.68
C GLU A 861 2.50 -25.28 -38.85
N ALA A 862 1.71 -24.18 -38.85
CA ALA A 862 1.78 -23.17 -39.92
C ALA A 862 3.17 -22.48 -39.95
N ASP A 863 3.67 -22.11 -38.78
CA ASP A 863 5.00 -21.49 -38.64
C ASP A 863 6.14 -22.44 -39.11
N ALA A 864 6.04 -23.73 -38.77
CA ALA A 864 6.97 -24.74 -39.19
C ALA A 864 6.95 -24.98 -40.70
N LEU A 865 5.77 -24.99 -41.32
CA LEU A 865 5.61 -25.12 -42.78
C LEU A 865 6.23 -23.91 -43.50
N ALA A 866 5.90 -22.71 -43.07
CA ALA A 866 6.48 -21.47 -43.61
C ALA A 866 8.03 -21.47 -43.50
N LYS A 867 8.57 -21.91 -42.35
CA LYS A 867 9.99 -22.02 -42.12
C LYS A 867 10.66 -23.03 -43.06
N ILE A 868 10.08 -24.21 -43.25
CA ILE A 868 10.56 -25.24 -44.17
C ILE A 868 10.61 -24.70 -45.63
N GLU A 869 9.53 -24.04 -46.06
CA GLU A 869 9.46 -23.43 -47.40
C GLU A 869 10.56 -22.37 -47.60
N THR A 870 10.77 -21.50 -46.59
CA THR A 870 11.80 -20.46 -46.61
C THR A 870 13.20 -21.08 -46.69
N ILE A 871 13.51 -22.10 -45.87
CA ILE A 871 14.81 -22.78 -45.92
C ILE A 871 15.02 -23.48 -47.26
N GLN A 872 14.02 -24.15 -47.82
CA GLN A 872 14.13 -24.81 -49.15
C GLN A 872 14.38 -23.81 -50.26
N LYS A 873 13.67 -22.69 -50.31
CA LYS A 873 13.94 -21.59 -51.27
C LYS A 873 15.33 -20.99 -51.05
N SER A 874 15.79 -20.85 -49.83
CA SER A 874 17.15 -20.36 -49.56
C SER A 874 18.21 -21.32 -50.10
N ILE A 875 18.05 -22.63 -49.98
CA ILE A 875 18.95 -23.64 -50.53
C ILE A 875 18.90 -23.61 -52.07
N GLU A 876 17.69 -23.49 -52.65
CA GLU A 876 17.56 -23.37 -54.11
C GLU A 876 18.22 -22.13 -54.66
N ASN A 877 18.08 -20.97 -53.97
CA ASN A 877 18.69 -19.71 -54.36
C ASN A 877 20.23 -19.67 -54.22
N LEU A 878 20.81 -20.54 -53.37
CA LEU A 878 22.23 -20.63 -53.15
C LEU A 878 22.91 -21.70 -54.04
N ARG A 879 22.16 -22.60 -54.63
CA ARG A 879 22.58 -23.60 -55.63
C ARG A 879 22.59 -23.00 -57.05
#